data_81359a8b8411db92b67c58dea9a81089
#
_entry.id   81359a8b8411db92b67c58dea9a81089
#
_cell.length_a   1.000
_cell.length_b   1.000
_cell.length_c   1.000
_cell.angle_alpha   90.00
_cell.angle_beta   90.00
_cell.angle_gamma   90.00
#
_symmetry.space_group_name_H-M   'P 1'
#
loop_
_entity.id
_entity.type
_entity.pdbx_description
1 polymer ?
#
loop_
_entity_poly.entity_id
_entity_poly.type
_entity_poly.pdbx_seq_one_letter_code
_entity_poly.pdbx_strand_id
1 'polypeptide(L)'
;MVQKFLRIAAIIYIAYVAIALLIITPALNYFPHKYVQDTYGRQLHTNWVLLNPFIISLGVSKAELTATNGKPFASFGEASINLSMESLWHNGWIFDSLKMHNIFIDVVRETDDEFNFSDLLSSDSEEQSPEPDTEGIPGVTVHDLDIHANTILMTDNARETPYHSEWSGLNVHVTGLSTVLDEGQPYIVNIVGEGGGKLHWEGTVSIHNQSSQGLLSLSNVSLLTLWRFAEPWLEFELKDGRLAVGGKYAINWGDTFSYRISEGHIGLSMLDIVPANPDQLADTLLGLGKLDITAVEIDSKTARVAIDSLAIDDLQVATWLEGSQVSLQQLFALDLSTDDSTTTDEDAAKEDDDSAAWNVVLNQAQMTNSGLRWRSKITEPSQLEIKPIEASVKNITWPLSEETELSLKLAVNEQVNIDINGKLALAEGNGTLSYTLDGLPLAWFNPNLPGALRAKISGGQARADGQLTLQKFEPTLIALNAIIRDFSARQEDAETMLTGFSAVRFDGLSVDMEQHNLVLEKLSIESYTGRLHIKEDGSINASNIWKEEVGHEAQELAESLTEEKPWSISVPVIQISDSEIDFMDQSLPIQFRTVIGELEGEILNISSDSARAAKVEIKGSVDGYAPVALTGNAAPLASPADLDLNLSFDGVDMARLSPYTGTYAGYAIDRGLLNLKLHYALKGDRLQGDNSIRIEKLKLGEKVSSDKSVNLPLELALAILTDSNGVIDVQVPVSGDVDNPEFALGGVIFKAFINILTKAITAPFTLLAGLVDSQEDLQTITFASGSTQLDATGREKLTQLSTALEQRPQLSLILTGRLNLAADRERMQKNAVKVQLLAAGLSAEEITAKGLDWEEAISSRFKALATGNTDEAAPTAREQYLLVVESIDIPDIQLRELAQERAATVKRYLLNEAALAPERAVVGKANLEDEDNSFSGVEMGIES
;
A
#
# COMPACT_ATOMS: atom_id res chain seq x y z
N MET A 1 78.93 -79.23 -14.64
CA MET A 1 78.93 -77.81 -14.35
C MET A 1 77.61 -77.41 -13.70
N VAL A 2 76.45 -77.71 -14.26
CA VAL A 2 75.15 -77.36 -13.79
C VAL A 2 74.88 -77.77 -12.31
N GLN A 3 75.27 -79.00 -11.86
CA GLN A 3 75.02 -79.43 -10.51
C GLN A 3 75.92 -78.71 -9.45
N LYS A 4 77.10 -78.19 -9.82
CA LYS A 4 77.89 -77.36 -8.93
C LYS A 4 77.28 -75.95 -8.83
N PHE A 5 76.78 -75.43 -9.96
CA PHE A 5 76.13 -74.15 -10.00
C PHE A 5 74.80 -74.12 -9.17
N LEU A 6 73.97 -75.19 -9.34
CA LEU A 6 72.73 -75.36 -8.53
C LEU A 6 73.04 -75.53 -7.02
N ARG A 7 74.10 -76.20 -6.63
CA ARG A 7 74.49 -76.28 -5.18
C ARG A 7 74.97 -74.95 -4.63
N ILE A 8 75.70 -74.15 -5.41
CA ILE A 8 76.14 -72.82 -4.98
C ILE A 8 74.98 -71.93 -4.87
N ALA A 9 74.12 -71.90 -5.85
CA ALA A 9 72.91 -71.13 -5.82
C ALA A 9 71.93 -71.45 -4.66
N ALA A 10 71.80 -72.75 -4.33
CA ALA A 10 71.09 -73.24 -3.17
C ALA A 10 71.67 -72.81 -1.84
N ILE A 11 73.03 -72.80 -1.73
CA ILE A 11 73.74 -72.36 -0.52
C ILE A 11 73.57 -70.87 -0.34
N ILE A 12 73.73 -70.09 -1.40
CA ILE A 12 73.45 -68.62 -1.37
C ILE A 12 72.05 -68.32 -0.95
N TYR A 13 71.09 -69.00 -1.52
CA TYR A 13 69.63 -68.82 -1.18
C TYR A 13 69.37 -69.22 0.29
N ILE A 14 69.91 -70.32 0.79
CA ILE A 14 69.76 -70.72 2.20
C ILE A 14 70.44 -69.71 3.13
N ALA A 15 71.56 -69.15 2.75
CA ALA A 15 72.24 -68.10 3.51
C ALA A 15 71.46 -66.86 3.54
N TYR A 16 70.80 -66.44 2.37
CA TYR A 16 69.89 -65.32 2.29
C TYR A 16 68.69 -65.50 3.21
N VAL A 17 67.98 -66.59 3.13
CA VAL A 17 66.87 -66.88 4.00
C VAL A 17 67.23 -66.89 5.47
N ALA A 18 68.46 -67.48 5.83
CA ALA A 18 68.92 -67.49 7.20
C ALA A 18 69.23 -66.09 7.71
N ILE A 19 69.85 -65.22 6.89
CA ILE A 19 70.13 -63.82 7.25
C ILE A 19 68.77 -63.05 7.43
N ALA A 20 67.88 -63.25 6.54
CA ALA A 20 66.57 -62.58 6.61
C ALA A 20 65.77 -62.93 7.87
N LEU A 21 65.71 -64.24 8.23
CA LEU A 21 64.94 -64.71 9.38
C LEU A 21 65.65 -64.55 10.71
N LEU A 22 67.01 -64.75 10.77
CA LEU A 22 67.76 -64.79 12.03
C LEU A 22 68.40 -63.43 12.39
N ILE A 23 68.61 -62.55 11.41
CA ILE A 23 69.26 -61.25 11.64
C ILE A 23 68.33 -60.12 11.39
N ILE A 24 67.77 -60.04 10.17
CA ILE A 24 66.91 -58.88 9.76
C ILE A 24 65.60 -58.86 10.53
N THR A 25 64.88 -59.97 10.63
CA THR A 25 63.62 -60.04 11.33
C THR A 25 63.71 -59.62 12.81
N PRO A 26 64.66 -60.14 13.62
CA PRO A 26 64.85 -59.66 14.98
C PRO A 26 65.27 -58.20 15.07
N ALA A 27 66.11 -57.75 14.14
CA ALA A 27 66.53 -56.35 14.09
C ALA A 27 65.29 -55.42 13.85
N LEU A 28 64.39 -55.77 12.90
CA LEU A 28 63.17 -55.03 12.62
C LEU A 28 62.18 -55.03 13.80
N ASN A 29 62.27 -56.01 14.68
CA ASN A 29 61.47 -56.05 15.91
C ASN A 29 62.14 -55.33 17.10
N TYR A 30 63.40 -55.01 17.04
CA TYR A 30 64.09 -54.31 18.13
C TYR A 30 64.40 -52.84 17.84
N PHE A 31 65.02 -52.57 16.70
CA PHE A 31 65.56 -51.25 16.40
C PHE A 31 64.46 -50.17 16.29
N PRO A 32 63.25 -50.37 15.62
CA PRO A 32 62.26 -49.34 15.51
C PRO A 32 61.72 -48.89 16.86
N HIS A 33 61.43 -49.79 17.78
CA HIS A 33 61.01 -49.49 19.14
C HIS A 33 61.99 -48.60 19.88
N LYS A 34 63.23 -48.94 19.79
CA LYS A 34 64.30 -48.17 20.44
C LYS A 34 64.50 -46.83 19.78
N TYR A 35 64.53 -46.78 18.46
CA TYR A 35 64.68 -45.53 17.71
C TYR A 35 63.59 -44.55 18.02
N VAL A 36 62.31 -44.97 17.98
CA VAL A 36 61.14 -44.12 18.29
C VAL A 36 61.22 -43.64 19.74
N GLN A 37 61.64 -44.47 20.68
CA GLN A 37 61.71 -44.03 22.05
C GLN A 37 62.91 -43.08 22.29
N ASP A 38 64.07 -43.36 21.67
CA ASP A 38 65.32 -42.57 21.88
C ASP A 38 65.23 -41.20 21.16
N THR A 39 64.55 -41.16 19.97
CA THR A 39 64.47 -39.94 19.13
C THR A 39 63.30 -39.06 19.49
N TYR A 40 62.11 -39.66 19.71
CA TYR A 40 60.84 -38.91 19.86
C TYR A 40 60.24 -39.04 21.26
N GLY A 41 60.86 -39.82 22.16
CA GLY A 41 60.29 -40.05 23.49
C GLY A 41 58.97 -40.81 23.53
N ARG A 42 58.55 -41.37 22.40
CA ARG A 42 57.27 -42.05 22.23
C ARG A 42 57.41 -43.53 22.38
N GLN A 43 56.31 -44.21 22.69
CA GLN A 43 56.30 -45.69 22.75
C GLN A 43 55.67 -46.26 21.50
N LEU A 44 56.44 -47.18 20.84
CA LEU A 44 55.93 -47.96 19.72
C LEU A 44 55.65 -49.38 20.22
N HIS A 45 54.39 -49.80 20.13
CA HIS A 45 53.99 -51.16 20.45
C HIS A 45 53.66 -51.89 19.15
N THR A 46 54.37 -52.94 18.82
CA THR A 46 54.04 -53.72 17.63
C THR A 46 53.94 -55.20 18.01
N ASN A 47 53.07 -55.92 17.30
CA ASN A 47 53.21 -57.38 17.26
C ASN A 47 54.45 -57.73 16.47
N TRP A 48 54.82 -59.08 16.47
CA TRP A 48 55.97 -59.51 15.78
C TRP A 48 55.96 -59.15 14.29
N VAL A 49 56.99 -58.42 13.85
CA VAL A 49 57.27 -58.09 12.45
C VAL A 49 57.78 -59.25 11.74
N LEU A 50 57.14 -59.73 10.70
CA LEU A 50 57.52 -60.90 9.91
C LEU A 50 58.09 -60.46 8.56
N LEU A 51 59.38 -60.82 8.33
CA LEU A 51 59.97 -60.77 6.99
C LEU A 51 59.77 -62.12 6.32
N ASN A 52 59.09 -62.16 5.20
CA ASN A 52 59.03 -63.38 4.39
C ASN A 52 60.06 -63.30 3.27
N PRO A 53 61.14 -64.08 3.36
CA PRO A 53 62.22 -63.98 2.38
C PRO A 53 61.88 -64.66 1.03
N PHE A 54 60.78 -65.41 0.93
CA PHE A 54 60.41 -66.15 -0.28
C PHE A 54 59.74 -65.25 -1.26
N ILE A 55 58.94 -64.25 -0.79
CA ILE A 55 58.22 -63.30 -1.58
C ILE A 55 58.70 -61.87 -1.26
N ILE A 56 59.73 -61.66 -0.53
CA ILE A 56 60.30 -60.39 -0.10
C ILE A 56 59.23 -59.46 0.50
N SER A 57 58.40 -60.02 1.39
CA SER A 57 57.34 -59.20 2.00
C SER A 57 57.60 -59.00 3.50
N LEU A 58 57.27 -57.81 3.96
CA LEU A 58 57.24 -57.39 5.36
C LEU A 58 55.86 -57.27 5.83
N GLY A 59 55.48 -57.91 6.92
CA GLY A 59 54.08 -57.77 7.47
C GLY A 59 54.08 -57.50 8.96
N VAL A 60 53.16 -56.66 9.42
CA VAL A 60 52.96 -56.35 10.84
C VAL A 60 51.47 -56.47 11.11
N SER A 61 51.12 -57.33 12.11
CA SER A 61 49.69 -57.56 12.40
C SER A 61 49.06 -56.54 13.34
N LYS A 62 49.81 -55.75 14.04
CA LYS A 62 49.37 -54.64 14.86
C LYS A 62 50.53 -53.72 15.18
N ALA A 63 50.33 -52.42 15.04
CA ALA A 63 51.22 -51.42 15.60
C ALA A 63 50.40 -50.27 16.23
N GLU A 64 50.97 -49.75 17.31
CA GLU A 64 50.35 -48.61 18.03
C GLU A 64 51.52 -47.70 18.48
N LEU A 65 51.41 -46.44 18.04
CA LEU A 65 52.33 -45.37 18.42
C LEU A 65 51.60 -44.46 19.41
N THR A 66 52.19 -44.19 20.56
CA THR A 66 51.63 -43.27 21.54
C THR A 66 52.08 -41.85 21.26
N ALA A 67 51.27 -40.91 21.65
CA ALA A 67 51.64 -39.50 21.75
C ALA A 67 52.58 -39.29 22.95
N THR A 68 53.23 -38.16 23.08
CA THR A 68 54.11 -37.76 24.18
C THR A 68 53.41 -37.81 25.55
N ASN A 69 52.10 -37.69 25.61
CA ASN A 69 51.25 -37.81 26.80
C ASN A 69 50.86 -39.26 27.13
N GLY A 70 51.36 -40.26 26.38
CA GLY A 70 51.11 -41.69 26.57
C GLY A 70 49.75 -42.21 26.06
N LYS A 71 48.90 -41.38 25.42
CA LYS A 71 47.67 -41.82 24.75
C LYS A 71 47.98 -42.38 23.37
N PRO A 72 47.17 -43.29 22.82
CA PRO A 72 47.29 -43.70 21.43
C PRO A 72 47.23 -42.50 20.48
N PHE A 73 48.25 -42.28 19.66
CA PHE A 73 48.26 -41.27 18.59
C PHE A 73 47.86 -41.90 17.26
N ALA A 74 48.54 -43.01 16.90
CA ALA A 74 48.21 -43.71 15.67
C ALA A 74 48.32 -45.20 15.86
N SER A 75 47.47 -45.98 15.24
CA SER A 75 47.60 -47.44 15.24
C SER A 75 47.05 -48.03 13.92
N PHE A 76 47.49 -49.22 13.60
CA PHE A 76 46.93 -50.03 12.53
C PHE A 76 46.81 -51.50 12.96
N GLY A 77 45.78 -52.17 12.38
CA GLY A 77 45.58 -53.61 12.65
C GLY A 77 46.43 -54.51 11.79
N GLU A 78 46.69 -54.10 10.57
CA GLU A 78 47.56 -54.89 9.65
C GLU A 78 48.25 -53.90 8.69
N ALA A 79 49.55 -54.12 8.49
CA ALA A 79 50.32 -53.48 7.44
C ALA A 79 51.25 -54.51 6.77
N SER A 80 51.31 -54.42 5.44
CA SER A 80 52.17 -55.28 4.65
C SER A 80 52.69 -54.52 3.42
N ILE A 81 54.03 -54.82 3.17
CA ILE A 81 54.67 -54.33 1.95
C ILE A 81 55.32 -55.52 1.26
N ASN A 82 55.09 -55.69 -0.01
CA ASN A 82 55.66 -56.81 -0.78
C ASN A 82 56.45 -56.21 -1.94
N LEU A 83 57.81 -56.42 -1.85
CA LEU A 83 58.69 -55.97 -2.90
C LEU A 83 58.69 -57.02 -4.01
N SER A 84 58.45 -56.65 -5.23
CA SER A 84 58.46 -57.52 -6.40
C SER A 84 59.83 -57.94 -6.78
N MET A 85 59.99 -59.20 -7.15
CA MET A 85 61.18 -59.71 -7.72
C MET A 85 61.63 -58.96 -8.99
N GLU A 86 60.75 -58.32 -9.65
CA GLU A 86 61.00 -57.46 -10.83
C GLU A 86 61.99 -56.32 -10.52
N SER A 87 62.01 -55.80 -9.29
CA SER A 87 62.99 -54.82 -8.81
C SER A 87 64.44 -55.22 -8.96
N LEU A 88 64.75 -56.51 -9.10
CA LEU A 88 66.14 -57.01 -9.23
C LEU A 88 66.72 -56.79 -10.64
N TRP A 89 65.92 -56.61 -11.65
CA TRP A 89 66.33 -56.41 -13.04
C TRP A 89 65.75 -55.25 -13.75
N HIS A 90 64.86 -54.53 -13.14
CA HIS A 90 64.37 -53.22 -13.58
C HIS A 90 65.04 -52.08 -12.80
N ASN A 91 65.22 -50.94 -13.41
CA ASN A 91 65.79 -49.77 -12.77
C ASN A 91 64.68 -49.02 -11.97
N GLY A 92 64.48 -49.32 -10.69
CA GLY A 92 63.50 -48.78 -9.79
C GLY A 92 63.02 -49.79 -8.74
N TRP A 93 62.25 -49.27 -7.80
CA TRP A 93 61.61 -50.06 -6.78
C TRP A 93 60.18 -50.44 -7.22
N ILE A 94 59.90 -51.74 -7.38
CA ILE A 94 58.60 -52.25 -7.77
C ILE A 94 58.05 -53.06 -6.58
N PHE A 95 56.89 -52.64 -6.11
CA PHE A 95 56.16 -53.32 -5.03
C PHE A 95 54.90 -53.97 -5.62
N ASP A 96 54.71 -55.28 -5.32
CA ASP A 96 53.50 -55.99 -5.74
C ASP A 96 52.29 -55.51 -4.97
N SER A 97 52.47 -55.18 -3.66
CA SER A 97 51.42 -54.57 -2.86
C SER A 97 51.94 -53.76 -1.68
N LEU A 98 51.22 -52.70 -1.33
CA LEU A 98 51.39 -51.99 -0.08
C LEU A 98 50.01 -51.91 0.52
N LYS A 99 49.76 -52.56 1.66
CA LYS A 99 48.48 -52.64 2.33
C LYS A 99 48.57 -52.16 3.76
N MET A 100 47.58 -51.32 4.19
CA MET A 100 47.49 -50.89 5.55
C MET A 100 46.03 -50.81 5.96
N HIS A 101 45.62 -51.65 6.91
CA HIS A 101 44.22 -51.81 7.28
C HIS A 101 43.98 -51.54 8.76
N ASN A 102 42.74 -51.18 9.09
CA ASN A 102 42.27 -50.85 10.43
C ASN A 102 43.09 -49.76 11.09
N ILE A 103 43.35 -48.70 10.34
CA ILE A 103 44.12 -47.56 10.81
C ILE A 103 43.23 -46.73 11.75
N PHE A 104 43.78 -46.27 12.85
CA PHE A 104 43.30 -45.29 13.77
C PHE A 104 44.31 -44.17 13.88
N ILE A 105 43.89 -42.92 13.82
CA ILE A 105 44.70 -41.71 13.99
C ILE A 105 43.96 -40.74 14.90
N ASP A 106 44.65 -40.16 15.89
CA ASP A 106 44.15 -39.11 16.77
C ASP A 106 45.01 -37.86 16.58
N VAL A 107 44.49 -36.90 15.80
CA VAL A 107 45.16 -35.62 15.53
C VAL A 107 44.63 -34.59 16.53
N VAL A 108 45.53 -34.04 17.34
CA VAL A 108 45.23 -33.00 18.31
C VAL A 108 46.02 -31.74 17.97
N ARG A 109 45.34 -30.65 17.72
CA ARG A 109 45.95 -29.33 17.66
C ARG A 109 45.90 -28.73 19.06
N GLU A 110 47.06 -28.49 19.65
CA GLU A 110 47.19 -27.98 21.04
C GLU A 110 47.19 -26.44 21.08
N THR A 111 47.90 -25.83 20.16
CA THR A 111 47.97 -24.37 19.96
C THR A 111 47.91 -24.04 18.47
N ASP A 112 47.95 -22.77 18.09
CA ASP A 112 47.80 -22.34 16.69
C ASP A 112 48.80 -22.97 15.74
N ASP A 113 50.02 -23.24 16.22
CA ASP A 113 51.12 -23.78 15.42
C ASP A 113 51.60 -25.19 15.89
N GLU A 114 50.98 -25.77 16.95
CA GLU A 114 51.47 -27.00 17.55
C GLU A 114 50.41 -28.10 17.50
N PHE A 115 50.78 -29.21 16.86
CA PHE A 115 49.99 -30.44 16.81
C PHE A 115 50.65 -31.53 17.68
N ASN A 116 49.87 -32.51 18.12
CA ASN A 116 50.33 -33.65 18.87
C ASN A 116 51.33 -34.52 18.11
N PHE A 117 51.63 -34.19 16.85
CA PHE A 117 52.65 -34.86 16.01
C PHE A 117 53.73 -33.88 15.49
N SER A 118 53.78 -32.63 15.94
CA SER A 118 54.77 -31.65 15.49
C SER A 118 56.22 -32.08 15.76
N ASP A 119 56.43 -32.80 16.83
CA ASP A 119 57.73 -33.40 17.16
C ASP A 119 58.21 -34.44 16.14
N LEU A 120 57.25 -35.09 15.42
CA LEU A 120 57.63 -36.06 14.36
C LEU A 120 58.06 -35.36 13.06
N LEU A 121 57.71 -34.06 12.89
CA LEU A 121 58.08 -33.27 11.73
C LEU A 121 59.31 -32.38 11.99
N SER A 122 59.64 -32.09 13.25
CA SER A 122 60.83 -31.31 13.63
C SER A 122 62.08 -32.20 13.49
N SER A 123 62.70 -32.14 12.34
CA SER A 123 64.04 -32.71 12.19
C SER A 123 65.04 -31.68 12.70
N ASP A 124 65.70 -31.98 13.85
CA ASP A 124 66.92 -31.31 14.33
C ASP A 124 68.11 -31.62 13.37
N SER A 125 68.03 -31.10 12.16
CA SER A 125 69.22 -31.15 11.27
C SER A 125 69.36 -29.75 10.63
N GLU A 126 70.02 -28.86 11.34
CA GLU A 126 70.84 -27.83 10.74
C GLU A 126 71.96 -28.47 9.92
N GLU A 127 71.75 -29.32 8.96
CA GLU A 127 72.66 -29.68 7.94
C GLU A 127 72.23 -29.06 6.61
N GLN A 128 73.18 -28.26 6.10
CA GLN A 128 73.24 -27.60 4.81
C GLN A 128 72.36 -28.30 3.74
N SER A 129 71.43 -27.64 3.21
CA SER A 129 70.62 -27.99 1.98
C SER A 129 71.72 -28.44 0.95
N PRO A 130 71.76 -29.67 0.49
CA PRO A 130 72.45 -30.00 -0.72
C PRO A 130 71.79 -29.25 -1.84
N GLU A 131 72.50 -28.60 -2.72
CA GLU A 131 72.02 -28.12 -3.98
C GLU A 131 71.13 -29.19 -4.61
N PRO A 132 69.91 -28.80 -5.22
CA PRO A 132 69.12 -29.83 -5.82
C PRO A 132 69.85 -30.49 -6.96
N ASP A 133 70.37 -31.71 -6.67
CA ASP A 133 70.84 -32.56 -7.73
C ASP A 133 69.72 -32.87 -8.66
N THR A 134 69.85 -32.56 -9.92
CA THR A 134 68.97 -32.83 -11.01
C THR A 134 68.78 -34.32 -11.33
N GLU A 135 68.83 -35.19 -10.37
CA GLU A 135 68.41 -36.58 -10.52
C GLU A 135 66.93 -36.70 -10.28
N GLY A 136 66.22 -37.06 -11.34
CA GLY A 136 64.75 -37.18 -11.35
C GLY A 136 64.17 -38.08 -10.27
N ILE A 137 62.91 -38.00 -9.97
CA ILE A 137 62.22 -38.86 -8.97
C ILE A 137 62.60 -40.30 -9.19
N PRO A 138 63.07 -41.01 -8.17
CA PRO A 138 63.46 -42.41 -8.33
C PRO A 138 62.28 -43.25 -8.84
N GLY A 139 62.52 -44.13 -9.77
CA GLY A 139 61.54 -45.04 -10.31
C GLY A 139 60.91 -45.91 -9.23
N VAL A 140 59.68 -45.65 -8.89
CA VAL A 140 58.89 -46.43 -7.92
C VAL A 140 57.59 -46.85 -8.60
N THR A 141 57.23 -48.13 -8.46
CA THR A 141 55.95 -48.66 -8.93
C THR A 141 55.37 -49.54 -7.81
N VAL A 142 54.06 -49.29 -7.50
CA VAL A 142 53.28 -50.09 -6.54
C VAL A 142 52.09 -50.63 -7.30
N HIS A 143 51.99 -51.94 -7.52
CA HIS A 143 50.93 -52.54 -8.31
C HIS A 143 49.60 -52.54 -7.60
N ASP A 144 49.56 -52.63 -6.28
CA ASP A 144 48.31 -52.61 -5.48
C ASP A 144 48.57 -51.84 -4.17
N LEU A 145 48.11 -50.60 -4.12
CA LEU A 145 48.06 -49.76 -2.92
C LEU A 145 46.67 -49.81 -2.32
N ASP A 146 46.57 -50.32 -1.07
CA ASP A 146 45.30 -50.49 -0.39
C ASP A 146 45.40 -49.99 1.07
N ILE A 147 44.82 -48.84 1.36
CA ILE A 147 44.82 -48.16 2.66
C ILE A 147 43.38 -48.04 3.17
N HIS A 148 43.17 -48.61 4.37
CA HIS A 148 41.84 -48.56 4.99
C HIS A 148 41.95 -48.05 6.44
N ALA A 149 41.42 -46.85 6.70
CA ALA A 149 41.34 -46.31 8.05
C ALA A 149 39.90 -46.39 8.58
N ASN A 150 39.76 -46.98 9.76
CA ASN A 150 38.45 -47.11 10.41
C ASN A 150 38.02 -45.82 11.06
N THR A 151 38.96 -45.12 11.73
CA THR A 151 38.64 -43.92 12.50
C THR A 151 39.83 -42.96 12.47
N ILE A 152 39.52 -41.74 12.14
CA ILE A 152 40.42 -40.59 12.26
C ILE A 152 39.74 -39.60 13.17
N LEU A 153 40.33 -39.35 14.35
CA LEU A 153 39.86 -38.33 15.29
C LEU A 153 40.66 -37.06 15.05
N MET A 154 39.97 -35.94 15.11
CA MET A 154 40.60 -34.63 15.09
C MET A 154 40.06 -33.81 16.27
N THR A 155 40.97 -33.29 17.10
CA THR A 155 40.65 -32.42 18.23
C THR A 155 41.42 -31.11 18.06
N ASP A 156 40.72 -30.00 18.13
CA ASP A 156 41.30 -28.66 18.10
C ASP A 156 41.09 -28.00 19.47
N ASN A 157 42.17 -27.92 20.26
CA ASN A 157 42.19 -27.31 21.59
C ASN A 157 42.64 -25.83 21.54
N ALA A 158 43.08 -25.35 20.40
CA ALA A 158 43.53 -23.96 20.25
C ALA A 158 42.36 -22.95 20.30
N ARG A 159 41.15 -23.44 20.29
CA ARG A 159 39.90 -22.64 20.33
C ARG A 159 39.41 -22.41 21.74
N GLU A 160 38.67 -21.34 21.96
CA GLU A 160 37.96 -21.09 23.22
C GLU A 160 37.07 -22.27 23.64
N THR A 161 36.41 -22.91 22.69
CA THR A 161 35.68 -24.18 22.86
C THR A 161 36.35 -25.27 22.07
N PRO A 162 36.92 -26.30 22.73
CA PRO A 162 37.56 -27.42 22.03
C PRO A 162 36.61 -28.07 21.02
N TYR A 163 37.12 -28.34 19.83
CA TYR A 163 36.37 -28.98 18.77
C TYR A 163 36.84 -30.41 18.56
N HIS A 164 35.88 -31.35 18.46
CA HIS A 164 36.15 -32.75 18.18
C HIS A 164 35.40 -33.16 16.92
N SER A 165 36.06 -33.85 16.00
CA SER A 165 35.44 -34.47 14.85
C SER A 165 35.94 -35.90 14.63
N GLU A 166 35.04 -36.74 14.12
CA GLU A 166 35.32 -38.14 13.82
C GLU A 166 35.08 -38.41 12.34
N TRP A 167 36.11 -38.94 11.68
CA TRP A 167 36.08 -39.35 10.29
C TRP A 167 36.27 -40.86 10.24
N SER A 168 35.52 -41.54 9.39
CA SER A 168 35.51 -42.99 9.36
C SER A 168 35.48 -43.54 7.93
N GLY A 169 35.85 -44.79 7.80
CA GLY A 169 35.76 -45.52 6.53
C GLY A 169 36.59 -44.90 5.41
N LEU A 170 37.79 -44.34 5.74
CA LEU A 170 38.72 -43.92 4.69
C LEU A 170 39.25 -45.18 3.98
N ASN A 171 38.93 -45.26 2.70
CA ASN A 171 39.45 -46.26 1.77
C ASN A 171 40.20 -45.56 0.67
N VAL A 172 41.48 -45.90 0.49
CA VAL A 172 42.32 -45.48 -0.64
C VAL A 172 42.82 -46.73 -1.34
N HIS A 173 42.37 -46.89 -2.60
CA HIS A 173 42.82 -48.01 -3.44
C HIS A 173 43.41 -47.47 -4.74
N VAL A 174 44.68 -47.81 -5.03
CA VAL A 174 45.37 -47.38 -6.26
C VAL A 174 46.00 -48.58 -6.92
N THR A 175 45.72 -48.75 -8.19
CA THR A 175 46.27 -49.88 -8.95
C THR A 175 47.36 -49.39 -9.89
N GLY A 176 48.56 -49.94 -9.74
CA GLY A 176 49.69 -49.66 -10.63
C GLY A 176 50.30 -48.27 -10.43
N LEU A 177 50.25 -47.67 -9.24
CA LEU A 177 50.85 -46.36 -8.95
C LEU A 177 52.31 -46.34 -9.35
N SER A 178 52.73 -45.45 -10.24
CA SER A 178 54.14 -45.46 -10.77
C SER A 178 54.60 -44.02 -11.06
N THR A 179 55.89 -43.79 -10.75
CA THR A 179 56.61 -42.56 -11.08
C THR A 179 57.24 -42.60 -12.49
N VAL A 180 57.19 -43.75 -13.17
CA VAL A 180 57.84 -43.95 -14.49
C VAL A 180 56.89 -44.36 -15.62
N LEU A 181 55.66 -44.76 -15.32
CA LEU A 181 54.70 -45.15 -16.32
C LEU A 181 53.92 -43.90 -16.85
N ASP A 182 53.81 -43.81 -18.18
CA ASP A 182 53.09 -42.73 -18.84
C ASP A 182 51.57 -42.85 -18.74
N GLU A 183 51.08 -44.07 -18.57
CA GLU A 183 49.68 -44.37 -18.47
C GLU A 183 49.10 -43.93 -17.11
N GLY A 184 47.90 -43.31 -17.10
CA GLY A 184 47.23 -42.97 -15.86
C GLY A 184 46.79 -44.18 -15.05
N GLN A 185 47.15 -44.24 -13.78
CA GLN A 185 46.87 -45.34 -12.85
C GLN A 185 45.55 -45.07 -12.11
N PRO A 186 44.58 -46.00 -12.16
CA PRO A 186 43.27 -45.83 -11.55
C PRO A 186 43.37 -45.82 -10.00
N TYR A 187 42.61 -44.91 -9.39
CA TYR A 187 42.47 -44.84 -7.94
C TYR A 187 41.05 -44.59 -7.53
N ILE A 188 40.71 -44.99 -6.30
CA ILE A 188 39.44 -44.73 -5.63
C ILE A 188 39.76 -44.32 -4.19
N VAL A 189 39.18 -43.21 -3.76
CA VAL A 189 39.22 -42.70 -2.39
C VAL A 189 37.81 -42.51 -1.88
N ASN A 190 37.51 -43.11 -0.74
CA ASN A 190 36.24 -42.89 -0.04
C ASN A 190 36.53 -42.52 1.41
N ILE A 191 35.70 -41.59 1.95
CA ILE A 191 35.76 -41.26 3.37
C ILE A 191 34.35 -40.80 3.83
N VAL A 192 34.03 -41.11 5.07
CA VAL A 192 32.81 -40.64 5.73
C VAL A 192 33.21 -39.71 6.88
N GLY A 193 32.79 -38.48 6.79
CA GLY A 193 33.04 -37.46 7.80
C GLY A 193 31.95 -37.40 8.88
N GLU A 194 32.18 -36.58 9.88
CA GLU A 194 31.23 -36.27 10.92
C GLU A 194 29.88 -35.80 10.31
N GLY A 195 28.76 -36.18 10.92
CA GLY A 195 27.43 -35.76 10.41
C GLY A 195 26.98 -36.47 9.13
N GLY A 196 27.75 -37.50 8.68
CA GLY A 196 27.36 -38.35 7.55
C GLY A 196 27.74 -37.80 6.17
N GLY A 197 28.58 -36.77 6.10
CA GLY A 197 29.21 -36.31 4.87
C GLY A 197 30.09 -37.39 4.25
N LYS A 198 30.04 -37.55 2.92
CA LYS A 198 30.77 -38.56 2.17
C LYS A 198 31.58 -37.91 1.06
N LEU A 199 32.87 -38.27 1.00
CA LEU A 199 33.71 -38.04 -0.16
C LEU A 199 33.86 -39.35 -0.94
N HIS A 200 33.61 -39.27 -2.23
CA HIS A 200 33.98 -40.28 -3.21
C HIS A 200 34.80 -39.59 -4.30
N TRP A 201 36.03 -40.11 -4.49
CA TRP A 201 37.00 -39.56 -5.43
C TRP A 201 37.64 -40.69 -6.20
N GLU A 202 37.32 -40.75 -7.49
CA GLU A 202 37.85 -41.81 -8.36
C GLU A 202 38.42 -41.19 -9.65
N GLY A 203 39.41 -41.86 -10.20
CA GLY A 203 40.02 -41.39 -11.42
C GLY A 203 41.27 -42.12 -11.81
N THR A 204 42.08 -41.42 -12.60
CA THR A 204 43.45 -41.88 -12.95
C THR A 204 44.44 -40.78 -12.60
N VAL A 205 45.60 -41.16 -12.10
CA VAL A 205 46.73 -40.28 -11.81
C VAL A 205 47.97 -40.76 -12.54
N SER A 206 48.69 -39.88 -13.22
CA SER A 206 50.01 -40.12 -13.79
C SER A 206 51.00 -39.19 -13.11
N ILE A 207 51.89 -39.76 -12.28
CA ILE A 207 52.95 -38.98 -11.63
C ILE A 207 53.97 -38.55 -12.67
N HIS A 208 54.27 -39.42 -13.63
CA HIS A 208 55.20 -39.12 -14.71
C HIS A 208 54.77 -37.97 -15.58
N ASN A 209 53.49 -37.99 -16.05
CA ASN A 209 52.92 -36.94 -16.89
C ASN A 209 52.34 -35.79 -16.06
N GLN A 210 52.51 -35.80 -14.75
CA GLN A 210 52.04 -34.77 -13.85
C GLN A 210 50.58 -34.39 -14.10
N SER A 211 49.71 -35.42 -14.19
CA SER A 211 48.30 -35.22 -14.51
C SER A 211 47.40 -36.17 -13.74
N SER A 212 46.16 -35.68 -13.49
CA SER A 212 45.10 -36.49 -12.93
C SER A 212 43.76 -36.09 -13.56
N GLN A 213 42.92 -37.09 -13.79
CA GLN A 213 41.53 -36.88 -14.22
C GLN A 213 40.62 -37.87 -13.56
N GLY A 214 39.41 -37.46 -13.27
CA GLY A 214 38.47 -38.33 -12.59
C GLY A 214 37.17 -37.65 -12.23
N LEU A 215 36.47 -38.26 -11.30
CA LEU A 215 35.25 -37.79 -10.66
C LEU A 215 35.50 -37.49 -9.19
N LEU A 216 35.15 -36.30 -8.74
CA LEU A 216 35.08 -35.93 -7.32
C LEU A 216 33.61 -35.75 -6.95
N SER A 217 33.18 -36.39 -5.88
CA SER A 217 31.84 -36.24 -5.33
C SER A 217 31.87 -36.12 -3.82
N LEU A 218 31.48 -34.98 -3.35
CA LEU A 218 31.27 -34.64 -1.96
C LEU A 218 29.76 -34.51 -1.71
N SER A 219 29.22 -35.29 -0.80
CA SER A 219 27.79 -35.34 -0.57
C SER A 219 27.42 -35.30 0.90
N ASN A 220 26.30 -34.63 1.20
CA ASN A 220 25.72 -34.53 2.55
C ASN A 220 26.71 -34.03 3.62
N VAL A 221 27.59 -33.12 3.28
CA VAL A 221 28.53 -32.51 4.22
C VAL A 221 27.81 -31.52 5.11
N SER A 222 27.89 -31.66 6.41
CA SER A 222 27.32 -30.72 7.36
C SER A 222 28.06 -29.38 7.32
N LEU A 223 27.33 -28.29 6.99
CA LEU A 223 27.90 -26.96 7.07
C LEU A 223 28.23 -26.54 8.50
N LEU A 224 27.59 -27.13 9.50
CA LEU A 224 27.92 -26.88 10.90
C LEU A 224 29.39 -27.21 11.23
N THR A 225 29.96 -28.20 10.53
CA THR A 225 31.40 -28.54 10.67
C THR A 225 32.28 -27.40 10.15
N LEU A 226 31.89 -26.79 9.03
CA LEU A 226 32.60 -25.63 8.46
C LEU A 226 32.28 -24.33 9.22
N TRP A 227 31.06 -24.18 9.66
CA TRP A 227 30.56 -23.02 10.41
C TRP A 227 31.41 -22.76 11.67
N ARG A 228 31.71 -23.78 12.42
CA ARG A 228 32.53 -23.67 13.63
C ARG A 228 33.91 -23.03 13.42
N PHE A 229 34.40 -22.98 12.17
CA PHE A 229 35.61 -22.25 11.81
C PHE A 229 35.37 -20.75 11.54
N ALA A 230 34.19 -20.37 11.20
CA ALA A 230 33.80 -19.00 10.86
C ALA A 230 32.99 -18.27 11.95
N GLU A 231 32.45 -19.01 12.91
CA GLU A 231 31.61 -18.52 14.00
C GLU A 231 32.11 -17.25 14.71
N PRO A 232 33.41 -17.10 15.03
CA PRO A 232 33.88 -15.91 15.76
C PRO A 232 33.80 -14.60 15.00
N TRP A 233 33.63 -14.64 13.67
CA TRP A 233 33.58 -13.44 12.81
C TRP A 233 32.19 -13.12 12.27
N LEU A 234 31.15 -13.86 12.68
CA LEU A 234 29.82 -13.77 12.06
C LEU A 234 28.76 -13.49 13.11
N GLU A 235 27.90 -12.50 12.82
CA GLU A 235 26.78 -12.03 13.65
C GLU A 235 25.57 -12.98 13.63
N PHE A 236 25.67 -14.14 12.97
CA PHE A 236 24.59 -15.11 12.86
C PHE A 236 24.98 -16.47 13.39
N GLU A 237 24.01 -17.30 13.69
CA GLU A 237 24.15 -18.70 14.07
C GLU A 237 23.59 -19.59 12.97
N LEU A 238 24.37 -20.55 12.52
CA LEU A 238 23.95 -21.60 11.60
C LEU A 238 23.30 -22.74 12.39
N LYS A 239 22.03 -23.02 12.15
CA LYS A 239 21.29 -24.11 12.82
C LYS A 239 21.39 -25.43 12.07
N ASP A 240 21.35 -25.41 10.74
CA ASP A 240 21.53 -26.57 9.85
C ASP A 240 22.05 -26.10 8.48
N GLY A 241 22.51 -27.05 7.69
CA GLY A 241 22.98 -26.86 6.34
C GLY A 241 23.73 -28.06 5.82
N ARG A 242 23.45 -28.44 4.58
CA ARG A 242 24.09 -29.58 3.91
C ARG A 242 24.66 -29.14 2.57
N LEU A 243 25.92 -29.46 2.34
CA LEU A 243 26.66 -29.17 1.12
C LEU A 243 26.91 -30.46 0.32
N ALA A 244 26.72 -30.37 -0.97
CA ALA A 244 27.13 -31.36 -1.95
C ALA A 244 27.89 -30.63 -3.07
N VAL A 245 29.03 -31.19 -3.47
CA VAL A 245 29.85 -30.68 -4.58
C VAL A 245 30.38 -31.88 -5.36
N GLY A 246 30.26 -31.82 -6.70
CA GLY A 246 30.81 -32.87 -7.51
C GLY A 246 31.08 -32.44 -8.93
N GLY A 247 31.79 -33.26 -9.67
CA GLY A 247 32.09 -33.04 -11.06
C GLY A 247 33.28 -33.84 -11.54
N LYS A 248 33.42 -33.92 -12.85
CA LYS A 248 34.60 -34.48 -13.47
C LYS A 248 35.70 -33.42 -13.50
N TYR A 249 36.92 -33.82 -13.22
CA TYR A 249 38.05 -32.93 -13.26
C TYR A 249 39.15 -33.51 -14.14
N ALA A 250 39.98 -32.63 -14.69
CA ALA A 250 41.23 -32.95 -15.32
C ALA A 250 42.24 -31.86 -14.93
N ILE A 251 43.28 -32.24 -14.24
CA ILE A 251 44.34 -31.36 -13.73
C ILE A 251 45.67 -31.77 -14.33
N ASN A 252 46.46 -30.81 -14.75
CA ASN A 252 47.83 -30.97 -15.16
C ASN A 252 48.68 -29.99 -14.33
N TRP A 253 49.74 -30.53 -13.65
CA TRP A 253 50.64 -29.75 -12.79
C TRP A 253 52.09 -29.79 -13.29
N GLY A 254 52.29 -30.10 -14.61
CA GLY A 254 53.58 -30.05 -15.26
C GLY A 254 54.09 -28.61 -15.49
N ASP A 255 54.78 -28.38 -16.58
CA ASP A 255 55.41 -27.07 -16.93
C ASP A 255 54.41 -25.90 -16.81
N THR A 256 53.13 -26.11 -17.10
CA THR A 256 52.08 -25.12 -16.95
C THR A 256 50.91 -25.72 -16.19
N PHE A 257 50.59 -25.15 -15.02
CA PHE A 257 49.44 -25.59 -14.24
C PHE A 257 48.15 -25.29 -15.01
N SER A 258 47.34 -26.30 -15.21
CA SER A 258 46.01 -26.11 -15.84
C SER A 258 45.01 -27.13 -15.30
N TYR A 259 43.76 -26.69 -15.24
CA TYR A 259 42.67 -27.55 -14.81
C TYR A 259 41.40 -27.31 -15.65
N ARG A 260 40.63 -28.39 -15.74
CA ARG A 260 39.28 -28.35 -16.34
C ARG A 260 38.32 -29.08 -15.41
N ILE A 261 37.18 -28.46 -15.16
CA ILE A 261 36.02 -29.08 -14.47
C ILE A 261 34.90 -29.20 -15.49
N SER A 262 34.22 -30.30 -15.53
CA SER A 262 33.06 -30.52 -16.39
C SER A 262 31.99 -31.32 -15.66
N GLU A 263 30.74 -31.19 -16.08
CA GLU A 263 29.59 -31.78 -15.41
C GLU A 263 29.58 -31.45 -13.90
N GLY A 264 30.12 -30.29 -13.54
CA GLY A 264 30.19 -29.82 -12.17
C GLY A 264 28.81 -29.54 -11.60
N HIS A 265 28.60 -29.85 -10.33
CA HIS A 265 27.39 -29.48 -9.60
C HIS A 265 27.74 -29.05 -8.18
N ILE A 266 26.99 -28.08 -7.66
CA ILE A 266 27.05 -27.61 -6.28
C ILE A 266 25.62 -27.58 -5.75
N GLY A 267 25.35 -28.29 -4.68
CA GLY A 267 24.07 -28.36 -4.00
C GLY A 267 24.21 -27.87 -2.56
N LEU A 268 23.30 -26.98 -2.17
CA LEU A 268 23.13 -26.55 -0.78
C LEU A 268 21.71 -26.83 -0.36
N SER A 269 21.49 -27.43 0.79
CA SER A 269 20.15 -27.75 1.24
C SER A 269 20.00 -27.62 2.75
N MET A 270 18.74 -27.40 3.18
CA MET A 270 18.35 -27.29 4.59
C MET A 270 19.18 -26.22 5.34
N LEU A 271 19.50 -25.11 4.66
CA LEU A 271 20.22 -24.02 5.32
C LEU A 271 19.26 -23.27 6.23
N ASP A 272 19.63 -23.11 7.49
CA ASP A 272 18.87 -22.35 8.48
C ASP A 272 19.81 -21.44 9.26
N ILE A 273 19.61 -20.13 9.04
CA ILE A 273 20.42 -19.05 9.62
C ILE A 273 19.52 -18.18 10.47
N VAL A 274 19.94 -17.94 11.71
CA VAL A 274 19.27 -17.07 12.68
C VAL A 274 20.26 -16.09 13.29
N PRO A 275 19.82 -14.96 13.86
CA PRO A 275 20.72 -14.05 14.55
C PRO A 275 21.42 -14.72 15.75
N ALA A 276 22.70 -14.46 15.94
CA ALA A 276 23.40 -14.84 17.15
C ALA A 276 22.85 -14.12 18.38
N ASN A 277 22.36 -12.89 18.19
CA ASN A 277 21.67 -12.10 19.22
C ASN A 277 20.21 -11.85 18.84
N PRO A 278 19.26 -12.72 19.28
CA PRO A 278 17.84 -12.57 18.94
C PRO A 278 17.18 -11.30 19.51
N ASP A 279 17.72 -10.70 20.56
CA ASP A 279 17.15 -9.49 21.17
C ASP A 279 17.38 -8.25 20.29
N GLN A 280 18.47 -8.23 19.50
CA GLN A 280 18.77 -7.12 18.60
C GLN A 280 18.13 -7.28 17.22
N LEU A 281 18.11 -8.50 16.70
CA LEU A 281 17.61 -8.82 15.35
C LEU A 281 16.39 -9.75 15.40
N ALA A 282 15.47 -9.47 16.33
CA ALA A 282 14.24 -10.26 16.47
C ALA A 282 13.46 -10.35 15.13
N ASP A 283 12.87 -11.51 14.86
CA ASP A 283 12.13 -11.81 13.63
C ASP A 283 12.98 -11.77 12.34
N THR A 284 14.30 -11.83 12.44
CA THR A 284 15.19 -11.95 11.27
C THR A 284 15.60 -13.42 11.11
N LEU A 285 15.45 -13.97 9.92
CA LEU A 285 15.88 -15.31 9.59
C LEU A 285 16.16 -15.45 8.08
N LEU A 286 16.99 -16.43 7.73
CA LEU A 286 17.15 -16.89 6.37
C LEU A 286 17.16 -18.42 6.37
N GLY A 287 16.14 -19.00 5.76
CA GLY A 287 16.02 -20.42 5.50
C GLY A 287 16.10 -20.71 4.00
N LEU A 288 16.80 -21.77 3.63
CA LEU A 288 16.89 -22.20 2.24
C LEU A 288 16.66 -23.71 2.17
N GLY A 289 15.60 -24.09 1.50
CA GLY A 289 15.29 -25.49 1.25
C GLY A 289 16.34 -26.13 0.36
N LYS A 290 16.60 -25.52 -0.79
CA LYS A 290 17.56 -26.07 -1.76
C LYS A 290 18.14 -24.99 -2.69
N LEU A 291 19.46 -25.08 -2.94
CA LEU A 291 20.17 -24.42 -4.03
C LEU A 291 20.89 -25.47 -4.85
N ASP A 292 20.70 -25.51 -6.15
CA ASP A 292 21.43 -26.34 -7.09
C ASP A 292 22.09 -25.49 -8.15
N ILE A 293 23.40 -25.67 -8.33
CA ILE A 293 24.17 -25.17 -9.45
C ILE A 293 24.59 -26.37 -10.27
N THR A 294 24.20 -26.44 -11.52
CA THR A 294 24.38 -27.63 -12.34
C THR A 294 25.12 -27.35 -13.66
N ALA A 295 25.74 -28.37 -14.19
CA ALA A 295 26.54 -28.33 -15.42
C ALA A 295 27.56 -27.18 -15.41
N VAL A 296 28.34 -27.14 -14.32
CA VAL A 296 29.47 -26.21 -14.17
C VAL A 296 30.64 -26.69 -15.02
N GLU A 297 31.06 -25.86 -15.92
CA GLU A 297 32.29 -26.08 -16.72
C GLU A 297 33.30 -24.98 -16.42
N ILE A 298 34.52 -25.36 -16.06
CA ILE A 298 35.61 -24.42 -15.82
C ILE A 298 36.81 -24.88 -16.68
N ASP A 299 37.42 -24.00 -17.43
CA ASP A 299 38.63 -24.27 -18.20
C ASP A 299 39.64 -23.13 -17.95
N SER A 300 40.71 -23.46 -17.21
CA SER A 300 41.73 -22.48 -16.87
C SER A 300 42.56 -22.01 -18.07
N LYS A 301 42.66 -22.83 -19.14
CA LYS A 301 43.45 -22.47 -20.34
C LYS A 301 42.76 -21.40 -21.16
N THR A 302 41.42 -21.39 -21.16
CA THR A 302 40.61 -20.42 -21.87
C THR A 302 40.04 -19.34 -20.97
N ALA A 303 40.35 -19.40 -19.66
CA ALA A 303 39.83 -18.55 -18.61
C ALA A 303 38.29 -18.43 -18.70
N ARG A 304 37.61 -19.56 -18.83
CA ARG A 304 36.15 -19.62 -19.01
C ARG A 304 35.48 -20.42 -17.91
N VAL A 305 34.38 -19.86 -17.39
CA VAL A 305 33.42 -20.56 -16.54
C VAL A 305 32.05 -20.52 -17.24
N ALA A 306 31.45 -21.70 -17.42
CA ALA A 306 30.09 -21.79 -17.92
C ALA A 306 29.22 -22.55 -16.92
N ILE A 307 28.08 -22.01 -16.57
CA ILE A 307 27.08 -22.57 -15.67
C ILE A 307 25.76 -22.65 -16.43
N ASP A 308 25.20 -23.83 -16.54
CA ASP A 308 23.93 -23.98 -17.25
C ASP A 308 22.75 -23.51 -16.40
N SER A 309 22.66 -23.92 -15.16
CA SER A 309 21.54 -23.58 -14.30
C SER A 309 21.96 -23.34 -12.84
N LEU A 310 21.38 -22.30 -12.26
CA LEU A 310 21.33 -22.02 -10.83
C LEU A 310 19.86 -22.03 -10.40
N ALA A 311 19.46 -22.98 -9.59
CA ALA A 311 18.10 -23.13 -9.10
C ALA A 311 18.03 -22.96 -7.58
N ILE A 312 17.19 -22.05 -7.13
CA ILE A 312 16.85 -21.81 -5.73
C ILE A 312 15.41 -22.28 -5.52
N ASP A 313 15.19 -23.14 -4.54
CA ASP A 313 13.86 -23.60 -4.17
C ASP A 313 13.64 -23.43 -2.67
N ASP A 314 12.49 -22.87 -2.31
CA ASP A 314 12.08 -22.64 -0.92
C ASP A 314 13.06 -21.76 -0.12
N LEU A 315 13.43 -20.59 -0.68
CA LEU A 315 14.14 -19.56 0.07
C LEU A 315 13.12 -18.79 0.92
N GLN A 316 13.26 -18.84 2.23
CA GLN A 316 12.43 -18.15 3.20
C GLN A 316 13.25 -17.08 3.93
N VAL A 317 12.85 -15.84 3.78
CA VAL A 317 13.50 -14.70 4.42
C VAL A 317 12.50 -13.99 5.33
N ALA A 318 12.92 -13.64 6.53
CA ALA A 318 12.20 -12.69 7.36
C ALA A 318 13.13 -11.54 7.70
N THR A 319 12.66 -10.32 7.48
CA THR A 319 13.45 -9.11 7.70
C THR A 319 12.54 -7.92 7.99
N TRP A 320 13.11 -6.88 8.59
CA TRP A 320 12.41 -5.64 8.86
C TRP A 320 13.22 -4.42 8.44
N LEU A 321 12.50 -3.33 8.20
CA LEU A 321 13.06 -2.01 7.91
C LEU A 321 12.71 -1.05 9.05
N GLU A 322 13.73 -0.45 9.67
CA GLU A 322 13.57 0.63 10.63
C GLU A 322 14.48 1.81 10.27
N GLY A 323 13.88 2.92 9.91
CA GLY A 323 14.62 4.03 9.29
C GLY A 323 15.21 3.59 7.94
N SER A 324 16.54 3.67 7.81
CA SER A 324 17.30 3.19 6.63
C SER A 324 17.96 1.83 6.82
N GLN A 325 17.76 1.18 7.99
CA GLN A 325 18.44 -0.07 8.34
C GLN A 325 17.55 -1.26 8.04
N VAL A 326 18.10 -2.25 7.33
CA VAL A 326 17.48 -3.55 7.05
C VAL A 326 18.14 -4.61 7.93
N SER A 327 17.34 -5.34 8.71
CA SER A 327 17.87 -6.32 9.66
C SER A 327 18.67 -7.44 8.99
N LEU A 328 18.29 -7.84 7.78
CA LEU A 328 19.03 -8.85 7.03
C LEU A 328 20.46 -8.40 6.66
N GLN A 329 20.66 -7.11 6.38
CA GLN A 329 21.99 -6.56 6.10
C GLN A 329 22.88 -6.59 7.35
N GLN A 330 22.30 -6.33 8.53
CA GLN A 330 23.02 -6.40 9.80
C GLN A 330 23.44 -7.85 10.13
N LEU A 331 22.59 -8.82 9.77
CA LEU A 331 22.87 -10.24 9.98
C LEU A 331 24.17 -10.70 9.29
N PHE A 332 24.52 -10.11 8.14
CA PHE A 332 25.72 -10.43 7.36
C PHE A 332 26.80 -9.34 7.45
N ALA A 333 26.67 -8.39 8.37
CA ALA A 333 27.72 -7.42 8.62
C ALA A 333 28.95 -8.15 9.20
N LEU A 334 30.11 -8.01 8.56
CA LEU A 334 31.37 -8.51 9.08
C LEU A 334 31.93 -7.46 10.03
N ASP A 335 32.17 -7.84 11.28
CA ASP A 335 32.96 -7.02 12.19
C ASP A 335 34.45 -7.14 11.85
N LEU A 336 34.92 -6.32 10.92
CA LEU A 336 36.30 -6.23 10.52
C LEU A 336 37.12 -5.31 11.45
N SER A 337 36.58 -4.92 12.59
CA SER A 337 37.28 -4.12 13.59
C SER A 337 38.30 -4.93 14.39
N THR A 338 39.17 -5.66 13.71
CA THR A 338 40.43 -6.08 14.33
C THR A 338 41.40 -4.92 14.27
N ASP A 339 41.72 -4.43 15.44
CA ASP A 339 42.85 -3.54 15.75
C ASP A 339 44.12 -4.06 15.06
N ASP A 340 44.42 -3.60 13.86
CA ASP A 340 45.79 -3.63 13.36
C ASP A 340 46.07 -2.39 12.51
N SER A 341 46.38 -1.32 13.20
CA SER A 341 47.02 -0.13 12.65
C SER A 341 48.45 -0.49 12.24
N THR A 342 48.64 -1.16 11.11
CA THR A 342 49.93 -1.21 10.46
C THR A 342 49.83 -1.20 8.96
N THR A 343 50.27 -0.06 8.42
CA THR A 343 50.84 0.17 7.08
C THR A 343 49.93 -0.05 5.89
N THR A 344 49.40 1.08 5.43
CA THR A 344 49.08 1.33 4.03
C THR A 344 50.35 1.15 3.18
N ASP A 345 50.56 -0.02 2.63
CA ASP A 345 51.43 -0.23 1.48
C ASP A 345 50.60 0.06 0.21
N GLU A 346 50.60 1.31 -0.23
CA GLU A 346 50.09 1.74 -1.53
C GLU A 346 50.91 1.28 -2.74
N ASP A 347 51.88 0.39 -2.56
CA ASP A 347 52.81 -0.02 -3.62
C ASP A 347 52.66 -1.48 -4.12
N ALA A 348 51.61 -2.19 -3.72
CA ALA A 348 51.40 -3.59 -4.14
C ALA A 348 50.40 -3.75 -5.33
N ALA A 349 50.34 -2.83 -6.24
CA ALA A 349 49.48 -2.96 -7.43
C ALA A 349 50.20 -2.56 -8.71
N LYS A 350 51.29 -3.23 -9.05
CA LYS A 350 51.85 -3.29 -10.41
C LYS A 350 52.58 -4.63 -10.59
N GLU A 351 51.83 -5.71 -10.56
CA GLU A 351 52.23 -6.93 -11.26
C GLU A 351 51.57 -6.93 -12.60
N ASP A 352 52.36 -7.15 -13.68
CA ASP A 352 51.98 -7.27 -15.05
C ASP A 352 50.81 -8.26 -15.22
N ASP A 353 49.61 -7.74 -15.42
CA ASP A 353 48.39 -8.53 -15.61
C ASP A 353 48.27 -8.91 -17.09
N ASP A 354 49.14 -9.83 -17.57
CA ASP A 354 49.01 -10.51 -18.86
C ASP A 354 48.14 -11.79 -18.71
N SER A 355 47.41 -11.91 -17.61
CA SER A 355 46.46 -13.00 -17.39
C SER A 355 45.17 -12.73 -18.16
N ALA A 356 44.76 -13.67 -19.00
CA ALA A 356 43.51 -13.58 -19.75
C ALA A 356 42.34 -13.37 -18.77
N ALA A 357 41.57 -12.31 -18.96
CA ALA A 357 40.38 -12.03 -18.12
C ALA A 357 39.40 -13.21 -18.20
N TRP A 358 38.93 -13.66 -17.04
CA TRP A 358 37.92 -14.72 -16.95
C TRP A 358 36.60 -14.32 -17.57
N ASN A 359 36.07 -15.22 -18.41
CA ASN A 359 34.72 -15.10 -18.95
C ASN A 359 33.80 -16.08 -18.21
N VAL A 360 32.74 -15.54 -17.56
CA VAL A 360 31.73 -16.33 -16.86
C VAL A 360 30.42 -16.22 -17.60
N VAL A 361 29.76 -17.34 -17.87
CA VAL A 361 28.44 -17.40 -18.48
C VAL A 361 27.51 -18.22 -17.59
N LEU A 362 26.41 -17.63 -17.17
CA LEU A 362 25.30 -18.31 -16.50
C LEU A 362 24.08 -18.25 -17.44
N ASN A 363 23.68 -19.40 -17.98
CA ASN A 363 22.59 -19.47 -18.93
C ASN A 363 21.24 -19.14 -18.27
N GLN A 364 20.98 -19.69 -17.07
CA GLN A 364 19.73 -19.48 -16.37
C GLN A 364 19.93 -19.51 -14.83
N ALA A 365 19.38 -18.54 -14.15
CA ALA A 365 19.10 -18.57 -12.71
C ALA A 365 17.58 -18.56 -12.50
N GLN A 366 17.07 -19.38 -11.60
CA GLN A 366 15.65 -19.43 -11.27
C GLN A 366 15.43 -19.58 -9.76
N MET A 367 14.38 -18.97 -9.28
CA MET A 367 13.91 -19.08 -7.89
C MET A 367 12.45 -19.49 -7.91
N THR A 368 12.10 -20.49 -7.08
CA THR A 368 10.74 -21.02 -6.97
C THR A 368 10.33 -21.18 -5.51
N ASN A 369 9.04 -21.23 -5.24
CA ASN A 369 8.44 -21.48 -3.92
C ASN A 369 8.98 -20.59 -2.79
N SER A 370 9.63 -19.49 -3.13
CA SER A 370 10.31 -18.64 -2.14
C SER A 370 9.35 -17.65 -1.48
N GLY A 371 9.73 -17.15 -0.31
CA GLY A 371 8.90 -16.26 0.46
C GLY A 371 9.72 -15.23 1.25
N LEU A 372 9.13 -14.06 1.43
CA LEU A 372 9.69 -12.96 2.21
C LEU A 372 8.63 -12.45 3.20
N ARG A 373 8.94 -12.49 4.48
CA ARG A 373 8.21 -11.75 5.51
C ARG A 373 8.90 -10.41 5.73
N TRP A 374 8.21 -9.37 5.33
CA TRP A 374 8.69 -8.01 5.44
C TRP A 374 7.93 -7.26 6.52
N ARG A 375 8.63 -6.64 7.47
CA ARG A 375 8.02 -5.78 8.48
C ARG A 375 8.52 -4.35 8.34
N SER A 376 7.59 -3.41 8.25
CA SER A 376 7.89 -1.99 8.10
C SER A 376 6.75 -1.14 8.65
N LYS A 377 7.04 0.09 9.06
CA LYS A 377 6.03 1.10 9.44
C LYS A 377 5.44 1.84 8.24
N ILE A 378 5.92 1.55 7.02
CA ILE A 378 5.50 2.21 5.77
C ILE A 378 4.11 1.74 5.32
N THR A 379 3.67 0.56 5.75
CA THR A 379 2.39 -0.01 5.34
C THR A 379 1.52 -0.41 6.53
N GLU A 380 0.22 -0.49 6.32
CA GLU A 380 -0.78 -1.07 7.24
C GLU A 380 -1.54 -2.19 6.50
N PRO A 381 -1.31 -3.48 6.83
CA PRO A 381 -0.57 -4.00 7.98
C PRO A 381 0.95 -3.75 7.88
N SER A 382 1.60 -3.59 9.04
CA SER A 382 3.05 -3.37 9.11
C SER A 382 3.88 -4.60 8.73
N GLN A 383 3.28 -5.78 8.72
CA GLN A 383 3.88 -7.03 8.29
C GLN A 383 3.24 -7.49 6.99
N LEU A 384 4.06 -7.68 5.96
CA LEU A 384 3.67 -8.21 4.67
C LEU A 384 4.28 -9.60 4.48
N GLU A 385 3.46 -10.53 4.00
CA GLU A 385 3.90 -11.84 3.54
C GLU A 385 3.93 -11.85 2.02
N ILE A 386 5.13 -11.95 1.45
CA ILE A 386 5.37 -12.00 0.01
C ILE A 386 5.65 -13.45 -0.36
N LYS A 387 4.65 -14.14 -0.89
CA LYS A 387 4.70 -15.57 -1.21
C LYS A 387 3.56 -15.97 -2.16
N PRO A 388 3.83 -16.79 -3.22
CA PRO A 388 5.15 -17.24 -3.64
C PRO A 388 5.96 -16.12 -4.30
N ILE A 389 7.29 -16.24 -4.27
CA ILE A 389 8.20 -15.49 -5.11
C ILE A 389 8.78 -16.45 -6.14
N GLU A 390 8.57 -16.15 -7.41
CA GLU A 390 9.14 -16.86 -8.55
C GLU A 390 9.97 -15.88 -9.36
N ALA A 391 11.25 -16.17 -9.55
CA ALA A 391 12.14 -15.33 -10.33
C ALA A 391 12.93 -16.15 -11.34
N SER A 392 13.22 -15.58 -12.48
CA SER A 392 14.07 -16.17 -13.51
C SER A 392 14.91 -15.09 -14.17
N VAL A 393 16.19 -15.38 -14.31
CA VAL A 393 17.15 -14.52 -14.99
C VAL A 393 17.93 -15.39 -15.98
N LYS A 394 18.10 -14.91 -17.22
CA LYS A 394 18.79 -15.66 -18.29
C LYS A 394 19.89 -14.84 -18.91
N ASN A 395 20.92 -15.53 -19.42
CA ASN A 395 22.02 -14.95 -20.18
C ASN A 395 22.83 -13.92 -19.36
N ILE A 396 23.30 -14.32 -18.19
CA ILE A 396 24.20 -13.50 -17.37
C ILE A 396 25.63 -13.81 -17.81
N THR A 397 26.36 -12.79 -18.24
CA THR A 397 27.78 -12.91 -18.59
C THR A 397 28.64 -12.03 -17.71
N TRP A 398 29.89 -12.42 -17.48
CA TRP A 398 30.91 -11.61 -16.85
C TRP A 398 32.21 -11.67 -17.66
N PRO A 399 32.76 -10.56 -18.15
CA PRO A 399 32.22 -9.20 -18.05
C PRO A 399 30.80 -9.09 -18.62
N LEU A 400 30.01 -8.21 -18.03
CA LEU A 400 28.62 -7.96 -18.45
C LEU A 400 28.63 -7.40 -19.88
N SER A 401 28.17 -8.14 -20.86
CA SER A 401 28.25 -7.74 -22.27
C SER A 401 26.95 -7.99 -23.07
N GLU A 402 26.03 -8.79 -22.52
CA GLU A 402 24.79 -9.17 -23.19
C GLU A 402 23.56 -8.68 -22.43
N GLU A 403 22.45 -8.56 -23.15
CA GLU A 403 21.15 -8.30 -22.55
C GLU A 403 20.70 -9.50 -21.71
N THR A 404 20.37 -9.26 -20.47
CA THR A 404 19.87 -10.25 -19.52
C THR A 404 18.34 -10.23 -19.56
N GLU A 405 17.72 -11.38 -19.76
CA GLU A 405 16.27 -11.54 -19.63
C GLU A 405 15.92 -11.80 -18.16
N LEU A 406 14.96 -11.07 -17.63
CA LEU A 406 14.47 -11.24 -16.27
C LEU A 406 12.95 -11.42 -16.23
N SER A 407 12.49 -12.22 -15.30
CA SER A 407 11.08 -12.41 -14.98
C SER A 407 10.95 -12.55 -13.45
N LEU A 408 9.99 -11.83 -12.87
CA LEU A 408 9.67 -11.89 -11.44
C LEU A 408 8.17 -11.94 -11.29
N LYS A 409 7.68 -12.92 -10.54
CA LYS A 409 6.28 -13.05 -10.13
C LYS A 409 6.22 -13.20 -8.63
N LEU A 410 5.34 -12.44 -8.01
CA LEU A 410 5.14 -12.56 -6.58
C LEU A 410 3.71 -12.19 -6.18
N ALA A 411 3.28 -12.73 -5.04
CA ALA A 411 2.04 -12.34 -4.42
C ALA A 411 2.31 -11.78 -3.01
N VAL A 412 1.60 -10.70 -2.65
CA VAL A 412 1.71 -10.07 -1.33
C VAL A 412 0.40 -10.28 -0.58
N ASN A 413 0.48 -10.87 0.61
CA ASN A 413 -0.65 -11.21 1.48
C ASN A 413 -1.80 -11.94 0.73
N GLU A 414 -1.46 -12.78 -0.26
CA GLU A 414 -2.40 -13.51 -1.12
C GLU A 414 -3.41 -12.62 -1.89
N GLN A 415 -3.25 -11.30 -1.85
CA GLN A 415 -4.18 -10.33 -2.43
C GLN A 415 -3.58 -9.58 -3.61
N VAL A 416 -2.33 -9.16 -3.51
CA VAL A 416 -1.66 -8.36 -4.53
C VAL A 416 -0.77 -9.26 -5.37
N ASN A 417 -0.97 -9.25 -6.68
CA ASN A 417 -0.12 -9.98 -7.62
C ASN A 417 0.74 -8.99 -8.40
N ILE A 418 2.03 -9.27 -8.48
CA ILE A 418 3.00 -8.49 -9.23
C ILE A 418 3.72 -9.42 -10.21
N ASP A 419 3.74 -9.04 -11.49
CA ASP A 419 4.48 -9.72 -12.55
C ASP A 419 5.36 -8.70 -13.27
N ILE A 420 6.66 -8.96 -13.34
CA ILE A 420 7.64 -8.10 -14.01
C ILE A 420 8.43 -8.95 -14.98
N ASN A 421 8.50 -8.52 -16.23
CA ASN A 421 9.25 -9.21 -17.26
C ASN A 421 9.99 -8.20 -18.15
N GLY A 422 11.20 -8.54 -18.59
CA GLY A 422 11.89 -7.66 -19.48
C GLY A 422 13.31 -8.05 -19.79
N LYS A 423 14.03 -7.09 -20.37
CA LYS A 423 15.43 -7.22 -20.72
C LYS A 423 16.22 -6.03 -20.19
N LEU A 424 17.40 -6.31 -19.69
CA LEU A 424 18.27 -5.34 -19.07
C LEU A 424 19.73 -5.60 -19.47
N ALA A 425 20.38 -4.63 -20.07
CA ALA A 425 21.84 -4.62 -20.24
C ALA A 425 22.48 -4.23 -18.91
N LEU A 426 22.90 -5.24 -18.14
CA LEU A 426 23.40 -5.06 -16.76
C LEU A 426 24.65 -4.19 -16.67
N ALA A 427 25.50 -4.17 -17.73
CA ALA A 427 26.70 -3.33 -17.78
C ALA A 427 26.37 -1.83 -17.81
N GLU A 428 25.36 -1.49 -18.56
CA GLU A 428 24.98 -0.10 -18.84
C GLU A 428 23.79 0.36 -18.00
N GLY A 429 23.06 -0.58 -17.40
CA GLY A 429 21.82 -0.30 -16.68
C GLY A 429 20.67 0.11 -17.59
N ASN A 430 20.74 -0.22 -18.89
CA ASN A 430 19.74 0.13 -19.89
C ASN A 430 18.79 -1.04 -20.14
N GLY A 431 17.51 -0.77 -20.23
CA GLY A 431 16.54 -1.83 -20.50
C GLY A 431 15.09 -1.40 -20.45
N THR A 432 14.22 -2.36 -20.74
CA THR A 432 12.77 -2.17 -20.68
C THR A 432 12.13 -3.31 -19.91
N LEU A 433 11.35 -2.95 -18.89
CA LEU A 433 10.60 -3.86 -18.04
C LEU A 433 9.10 -3.63 -18.27
N SER A 434 8.38 -4.69 -18.57
CA SER A 434 6.92 -4.70 -18.52
C SER A 434 6.48 -5.18 -17.15
N TYR A 435 5.48 -4.55 -16.56
CA TYR A 435 4.97 -4.93 -15.26
C TYR A 435 3.44 -4.95 -15.24
N THR A 436 2.90 -5.81 -14.40
CA THR A 436 1.50 -5.81 -14.00
C THR A 436 1.41 -5.85 -12.48
N LEU A 437 0.51 -5.06 -11.94
CA LEU A 437 0.15 -4.99 -10.54
C LEU A 437 -1.36 -5.18 -10.44
N ASP A 438 -1.84 -6.11 -9.66
CA ASP A 438 -3.27 -6.36 -9.50
C ASP A 438 -3.64 -6.52 -8.02
N GLY A 439 -4.75 -5.91 -7.62
CA GLY A 439 -5.34 -6.08 -6.30
C GLY A 439 -4.71 -5.28 -5.17
N LEU A 440 -3.91 -4.22 -5.44
CA LEU A 440 -3.23 -3.42 -4.42
C LEU A 440 -4.23 -2.61 -3.58
N PRO A 441 -4.39 -2.89 -2.27
CA PRO A 441 -5.27 -2.12 -1.40
C PRO A 441 -4.65 -0.76 -1.08
N LEU A 442 -5.34 0.32 -1.43
CA LEU A 442 -4.83 1.68 -1.17
C LEU A 442 -4.76 2.01 0.32
N ALA A 443 -5.59 1.37 1.14
CA ALA A 443 -5.56 1.52 2.60
C ALA A 443 -4.21 1.12 3.22
N TRP A 444 -3.40 0.30 2.56
CA TRP A 444 -2.07 -0.06 3.06
C TRP A 444 -1.14 1.15 3.21
N PHE A 445 -1.39 2.21 2.46
CA PHE A 445 -0.56 3.42 2.46
C PHE A 445 -1.02 4.50 3.45
N ASN A 446 -2.00 4.21 4.30
CA ASN A 446 -2.44 5.15 5.34
C ASN A 446 -1.28 5.72 6.19
N PRO A 447 -0.24 4.94 6.58
CA PRO A 447 0.90 5.49 7.31
C PRO A 447 1.71 6.55 6.55
N ASN A 448 1.62 6.56 5.21
CA ASN A 448 2.35 7.52 4.35
C ASN A 448 1.54 8.78 4.03
N LEU A 449 0.28 8.84 4.47
CA LEU A 449 -0.48 10.06 4.33
C LEU A 449 0.18 11.17 5.17
N PRO A 450 0.21 12.41 4.67
CA PRO A 450 0.78 13.52 5.43
C PRO A 450 0.20 13.55 6.85
N GLY A 451 1.06 13.62 7.87
CA GLY A 451 0.63 13.62 9.27
C GLY A 451 -0.32 14.76 9.63
N ALA A 452 -0.38 15.75 8.77
CA ALA A 452 -1.33 16.85 8.76
C ALA A 452 -2.71 16.51 8.23
N LEU A 453 -2.85 15.44 7.47
CA LEU A 453 -4.11 15.02 6.87
C LEU A 453 -4.93 14.24 7.91
N ARG A 454 -6.13 14.72 8.25
CA ARG A 454 -7.09 14.05 9.14
C ARG A 454 -8.06 13.16 8.35
N ALA A 455 -7.55 12.44 7.38
CA ALA A 455 -8.34 11.52 6.58
C ALA A 455 -7.63 10.17 6.47
N LYS A 456 -8.41 9.12 6.37
CA LYS A 456 -7.94 7.75 6.14
C LYS A 456 -8.60 7.17 4.90
N ILE A 457 -7.81 6.47 4.13
CA ILE A 457 -8.31 5.62 3.05
C ILE A 457 -8.97 4.40 3.70
N SER A 458 -10.26 4.21 3.46
CA SER A 458 -11.04 3.09 4.01
C SER A 458 -11.32 1.99 3.00
N GLY A 459 -11.14 2.26 1.71
CA GLY A 459 -11.33 1.32 0.62
C GLY A 459 -10.59 1.75 -0.63
N GLY A 460 -10.53 0.88 -1.60
CA GLY A 460 -9.89 1.12 -2.89
C GLY A 460 -8.87 0.04 -3.22
N GLN A 461 -8.95 -0.47 -4.44
CA GLN A 461 -8.01 -1.42 -5.00
C GLN A 461 -7.43 -0.86 -6.30
N ALA A 462 -6.11 -0.87 -6.40
CA ALA A 462 -5.41 -0.44 -7.60
C ALA A 462 -4.96 -1.65 -8.43
N ARG A 463 -5.08 -1.48 -9.75
CA ARG A 463 -4.45 -2.32 -10.76
C ARG A 463 -3.71 -1.42 -11.73
N ALA A 464 -2.53 -1.85 -12.15
CA ALA A 464 -1.75 -1.16 -13.16
C ALA A 464 -1.05 -2.16 -14.06
N ASP A 465 -0.88 -1.81 -15.32
CA ASP A 465 -0.02 -2.50 -16.27
C ASP A 465 0.73 -1.49 -17.10
N GLY A 466 2.00 -1.79 -17.41
CA GLY A 466 2.80 -0.82 -18.10
C GLY A 466 4.21 -1.27 -18.43
N GLN A 467 5.00 -0.31 -18.83
CA GLN A 467 6.40 -0.47 -19.16
C GLN A 467 7.25 0.60 -18.48
N LEU A 468 8.41 0.19 -18.01
CA LEU A 468 9.43 1.01 -17.42
C LEU A 468 10.69 0.93 -18.29
N THR A 469 11.15 2.05 -18.79
CA THR A 469 12.45 2.14 -19.48
C THR A 469 13.48 2.66 -18.49
N LEU A 470 14.59 1.96 -18.39
CA LEU A 470 15.73 2.29 -17.55
C LEU A 470 16.91 2.75 -18.40
N GLN A 471 17.64 3.74 -17.92
CA GLN A 471 18.96 4.12 -18.39
C GLN A 471 19.86 4.32 -17.18
N LYS A 472 21.00 3.65 -17.15
CA LYS A 472 21.92 3.65 -16.00
C LYS A 472 21.24 3.25 -14.68
N PHE A 473 20.32 2.29 -14.73
CA PHE A 473 19.45 1.84 -13.63
C PHE A 473 18.46 2.90 -13.12
N GLU A 474 18.37 4.06 -13.73
CA GLU A 474 17.40 5.09 -13.40
C GLU A 474 16.18 5.02 -14.33
N PRO A 475 14.97 5.19 -13.83
CA PRO A 475 13.78 5.25 -14.66
C PRO A 475 13.79 6.52 -15.51
N THR A 476 13.76 6.38 -16.83
CA THR A 476 13.69 7.52 -17.76
C THR A 476 12.31 7.69 -18.36
N LEU A 477 11.61 6.59 -18.62
CA LEU A 477 10.26 6.61 -19.15
C LEU A 477 9.38 5.59 -18.44
N ILE A 478 8.27 6.05 -17.89
CA ILE A 478 7.24 5.21 -17.30
C ILE A 478 5.99 5.34 -18.16
N ALA A 479 5.53 4.25 -18.75
CA ALA A 479 4.27 4.20 -19.50
C ALA A 479 3.34 3.18 -18.83
N LEU A 480 2.11 3.57 -18.49
CA LEU A 480 1.18 2.69 -17.80
C LEU A 480 -0.28 3.00 -18.09
N ASN A 481 -1.11 1.97 -17.91
CA ASN A 481 -2.53 2.11 -17.65
C ASN A 481 -2.81 1.71 -16.21
N ALA A 482 -3.71 2.43 -15.56
CA ALA A 482 -4.10 2.10 -14.20
C ALA A 482 -5.60 2.26 -13.98
N ILE A 483 -6.13 1.49 -13.07
CA ILE A 483 -7.49 1.64 -12.58
C ILE A 483 -7.52 1.49 -11.07
N ILE A 484 -8.19 2.43 -10.43
CA ILE A 484 -8.53 2.35 -9.00
C ILE A 484 -10.03 2.10 -8.92
N ARG A 485 -10.44 1.08 -8.17
CA ARG A 485 -11.85 0.71 -7.98
C ARG A 485 -12.25 0.81 -6.52
N ASP A 486 -13.55 1.10 -6.30
CA ASP A 486 -14.19 1.10 -4.99
C ASP A 486 -13.45 1.93 -3.95
N PHE A 487 -12.93 3.09 -4.38
CA PHE A 487 -12.21 3.98 -3.49
C PHE A 487 -13.15 4.66 -2.52
N SER A 488 -12.74 4.73 -1.27
CA SER A 488 -13.41 5.53 -0.25
C SER A 488 -12.41 6.10 0.74
N ALA A 489 -12.65 7.34 1.14
CA ALA A 489 -11.89 8.00 2.19
C ALA A 489 -12.86 8.57 3.24
N ARG A 490 -12.46 8.50 4.51
CA ARG A 490 -13.23 9.00 5.66
C ARG A 490 -12.41 9.92 6.52
N GLN A 491 -13.06 10.72 7.34
CA GLN A 491 -12.39 11.52 8.34
C GLN A 491 -11.80 10.61 9.42
N GLU A 492 -10.61 10.94 9.93
CA GLU A 492 -9.86 10.10 10.88
C GLU A 492 -10.68 9.79 12.16
N ASP A 493 -11.39 10.81 12.68
CA ASP A 493 -12.14 10.74 13.94
C ASP A 493 -13.64 10.43 13.75
N ALA A 494 -14.09 10.16 12.53
CA ALA A 494 -15.50 9.91 12.22
C ALA A 494 -15.67 8.77 11.22
N GLU A 495 -16.75 8.01 11.37
CA GLU A 495 -17.12 7.00 10.37
C GLU A 495 -17.70 7.60 9.08
N THR A 496 -17.83 8.93 9.01
CA THR A 496 -18.43 9.62 7.88
C THR A 496 -17.49 9.58 6.68
N MET A 497 -18.01 9.07 5.57
CA MET A 497 -17.31 9.08 4.27
C MET A 497 -17.18 10.53 3.79
N LEU A 498 -15.97 10.92 3.40
CA LEU A 498 -15.68 12.24 2.82
C LEU A 498 -15.86 12.23 1.30
N THR A 499 -15.27 11.23 0.68
CA THR A 499 -15.28 11.09 -0.78
C THR A 499 -15.10 9.62 -1.17
N GLY A 500 -15.57 9.28 -2.35
CA GLY A 500 -15.41 7.97 -2.93
C GLY A 500 -15.70 7.98 -4.43
N PHE A 501 -15.38 6.89 -5.09
CA PHE A 501 -15.72 6.64 -6.49
C PHE A 501 -15.75 5.14 -6.77
N SER A 502 -16.51 4.73 -7.78
CA SER A 502 -16.55 3.33 -8.20
C SER A 502 -15.33 2.96 -9.03
N ALA A 503 -14.90 3.82 -9.93
CA ALA A 503 -13.67 3.63 -10.69
C ALA A 503 -13.05 4.96 -11.13
N VAL A 504 -11.71 5.01 -11.08
CA VAL A 504 -10.91 6.02 -11.77
C VAL A 504 -9.90 5.28 -12.64
N ARG A 505 -9.90 5.58 -13.94
CA ARG A 505 -9.00 4.98 -14.94
C ARG A 505 -8.02 6.02 -15.46
N PHE A 506 -6.79 5.61 -15.57
CA PHE A 506 -5.69 6.34 -16.17
C PHE A 506 -5.26 5.57 -17.42
N ASP A 507 -5.70 6.02 -18.57
CA ASP A 507 -5.37 5.39 -19.85
C ASP A 507 -4.22 6.14 -20.51
N GLY A 508 -3.14 5.43 -20.86
CA GLY A 508 -2.00 5.99 -21.54
C GLY A 508 -1.22 7.04 -20.74
N LEU A 509 -0.97 6.77 -19.42
CA LEU A 509 -0.07 7.62 -18.65
C LEU A 509 1.37 7.39 -19.07
N SER A 510 2.05 8.45 -19.48
CA SER A 510 3.47 8.47 -19.84
C SER A 510 4.18 9.55 -19.04
N VAL A 511 5.22 9.17 -18.31
CA VAL A 511 6.07 10.07 -17.53
C VAL A 511 7.49 9.97 -18.06
N ASP A 512 7.96 11.01 -18.73
CA ASP A 512 9.34 11.16 -19.20
C ASP A 512 10.12 11.99 -18.19
N MET A 513 11.00 11.31 -17.46
CA MET A 513 11.78 11.92 -16.37
C MET A 513 12.89 12.84 -16.90
N GLU A 514 13.45 12.58 -18.08
CA GLU A 514 14.51 13.41 -18.67
C GLU A 514 13.96 14.73 -19.23
N GLN A 515 12.76 14.64 -19.85
CA GLN A 515 12.13 15.81 -20.45
C GLN A 515 11.23 16.56 -19.45
N HIS A 516 11.00 16.01 -18.24
CA HIS A 516 10.01 16.49 -17.26
C HIS A 516 8.63 16.64 -17.92
N ASN A 517 8.20 15.59 -18.61
CA ASN A 517 6.95 15.59 -19.33
C ASN A 517 6.02 14.48 -18.85
N LEU A 518 4.80 14.85 -18.47
CA LEU A 518 3.73 13.94 -18.08
C LEU A 518 2.59 14.07 -19.07
N VAL A 519 2.24 12.99 -19.72
CA VAL A 519 1.08 12.89 -20.61
C VAL A 519 0.16 11.80 -20.10
N LEU A 520 -1.09 12.12 -19.87
CA LEU A 520 -2.15 11.16 -19.58
C LEU A 520 -3.19 11.26 -20.68
N GLU A 521 -3.26 10.29 -21.58
CA GLU A 521 -4.15 10.37 -22.76
C GLU A 521 -5.63 10.55 -22.36
N LYS A 522 -6.07 9.82 -21.34
CA LYS A 522 -7.42 9.93 -20.82
C LYS A 522 -7.51 9.60 -19.34
N LEU A 523 -8.24 10.44 -18.60
CA LEU A 523 -8.69 10.20 -17.23
C LEU A 523 -10.20 9.98 -17.24
N SER A 524 -10.66 8.82 -16.76
CA SER A 524 -12.11 8.56 -16.61
C SER A 524 -12.46 8.41 -15.14
N ILE A 525 -13.46 9.13 -14.70
CA ILE A 525 -13.97 9.15 -13.32
C ILE A 525 -15.41 8.68 -13.34
N GLU A 526 -15.72 7.57 -12.66
CA GLU A 526 -17.04 6.94 -12.63
C GLU A 526 -17.61 6.97 -11.20
N SER A 527 -18.83 7.40 -11.06
CA SER A 527 -19.63 7.44 -9.81
C SER A 527 -18.85 8.09 -8.66
N TYR A 528 -18.24 9.25 -8.93
CA TYR A 528 -17.61 10.04 -7.88
C TYR A 528 -18.67 10.57 -6.92
N THR A 529 -18.47 10.39 -5.63
CA THR A 529 -19.30 10.97 -4.56
C THR A 529 -18.43 11.86 -3.69
N GLY A 530 -18.70 13.14 -3.70
CA GLY A 530 -18.08 14.14 -2.83
C GLY A 530 -19.05 14.60 -1.76
N ARG A 531 -18.65 14.69 -0.49
CA ARG A 531 -19.47 15.22 0.61
C ARG A 531 -18.87 16.49 1.17
N LEU A 532 -19.61 17.58 1.00
CA LEU A 532 -19.25 18.87 1.55
C LEU A 532 -20.25 19.22 2.68
N HIS A 533 -19.83 19.02 3.92
CA HIS A 533 -20.66 19.23 5.09
C HIS A 533 -20.15 20.41 5.92
N ILE A 534 -21.00 21.38 6.18
CA ILE A 534 -20.80 22.44 7.16
C ILE A 534 -21.38 21.93 8.47
N LYS A 535 -20.57 21.81 9.50
CA LYS A 535 -20.97 21.35 10.85
C LYS A 535 -21.73 22.44 11.61
N GLU A 536 -22.30 22.09 12.76
CA GLU A 536 -23.05 23.03 13.63
C GLU A 536 -22.22 24.24 14.09
N ASP A 537 -20.91 24.07 14.27
CA ASP A 537 -19.95 25.12 14.61
C ASP A 537 -19.55 26.01 13.43
N GLY A 538 -20.08 25.73 12.23
CA GLY A 538 -19.75 26.44 10.98
C GLY A 538 -18.48 25.96 10.30
N SER A 539 -17.77 24.96 10.87
CA SER A 539 -16.59 24.38 10.25
C SER A 539 -16.99 23.47 9.08
N ILE A 540 -16.23 23.53 7.99
CA ILE A 540 -16.42 22.65 6.83
C ILE A 540 -15.64 21.37 7.04
N ASN A 541 -16.24 20.20 6.79
CA ASN A 541 -15.54 18.92 6.88
C ASN A 541 -14.28 18.89 6.01
N ALA A 542 -14.30 19.52 4.85
CA ALA A 542 -13.18 19.59 3.93
C ALA A 542 -12.06 20.54 4.42
N SER A 543 -12.37 21.65 5.09
CA SER A 543 -11.36 22.58 5.63
C SER A 543 -10.62 22.00 6.83
N ASN A 544 -11.28 21.12 7.60
CA ASN A 544 -10.67 20.46 8.76
C ASN A 544 -9.87 19.21 8.40
N ILE A 545 -9.73 18.87 7.12
CA ILE A 545 -8.91 17.76 6.65
C ILE A 545 -7.42 18.05 6.86
N TRP A 546 -7.02 19.33 6.87
CA TRP A 546 -5.65 19.76 7.13
C TRP A 546 -5.51 20.32 8.55
N LYS A 547 -4.46 19.93 9.27
CA LYS A 547 -4.08 20.53 10.54
C LYS A 547 -3.47 21.90 10.27
N GLU A 548 -3.76 22.91 11.12
CA GLU A 548 -3.30 24.30 10.92
C GLU A 548 -1.77 24.49 10.90
N GLU A 549 -0.99 23.52 11.40
CA GLU A 549 0.46 23.64 11.54
C GLU A 549 1.27 23.42 10.24
N VAL A 550 0.62 23.09 9.13
CA VAL A 550 1.28 22.56 7.91
C VAL A 550 1.60 23.59 6.84
N GLY A 551 1.21 24.83 7.05
CA GLY A 551 1.56 25.91 6.10
C GLY A 551 3.07 26.01 5.77
N HIS A 552 3.93 25.65 6.70
CA HIS A 552 5.39 25.73 6.52
C HIS A 552 5.99 24.49 5.82
N GLU A 553 5.59 23.28 6.17
CA GLU A 553 6.15 22.06 5.55
C GLU A 553 5.68 21.87 4.09
N ALA A 554 4.44 22.22 3.79
CA ALA A 554 3.92 22.18 2.41
C ALA A 554 4.57 23.28 1.56
N GLN A 555 4.94 24.41 2.15
CA GLN A 555 5.62 25.49 1.47
C GLN A 555 7.10 25.18 1.23
N GLU A 556 7.79 24.54 2.19
CA GLU A 556 9.17 24.06 2.01
C GLU A 556 9.25 22.95 0.95
N LEU A 557 8.26 22.03 0.90
CA LEU A 557 8.18 21.00 -0.14
C LEU A 557 7.89 21.61 -1.52
N ALA A 558 7.02 22.61 -1.60
CA ALA A 558 6.75 23.34 -2.83
C ALA A 558 7.95 24.16 -3.30
N GLU A 559 8.68 24.77 -2.40
CA GLU A 559 9.92 25.53 -2.70
C GLU A 559 11.06 24.60 -3.15
N SER A 560 11.20 23.40 -2.57
CA SER A 560 12.20 22.41 -3.00
C SER A 560 11.95 21.85 -4.39
N LEU A 561 10.69 21.85 -4.85
CA LEU A 561 10.30 21.41 -6.20
C LEU A 561 10.44 22.53 -7.26
N THR A 562 10.72 23.77 -6.87
CA THR A 562 10.78 24.90 -7.79
C THR A 562 12.18 25.18 -8.35
N GLU A 563 13.23 24.52 -7.87
CA GLU A 563 14.60 24.69 -8.39
C GLU A 563 14.89 23.84 -9.66
N GLU A 564 14.03 22.86 -9.99
CA GLU A 564 14.16 22.05 -11.20
C GLU A 564 13.30 22.58 -12.35
N LYS A 565 13.66 22.21 -13.56
CA LYS A 565 12.90 22.54 -14.78
C LYS A 565 11.41 22.16 -14.59
N PRO A 566 10.48 23.11 -14.81
CA PRO A 566 9.05 22.83 -14.54
C PRO A 566 8.52 21.70 -15.42
N TRP A 567 7.69 20.85 -14.80
CA TRP A 567 7.04 19.75 -15.51
C TRP A 567 6.03 20.24 -16.54
N SER A 568 6.11 19.68 -17.74
CA SER A 568 5.05 19.80 -18.75
C SER A 568 3.99 18.72 -18.49
N ILE A 569 2.78 19.15 -18.20
CA ILE A 569 1.65 18.24 -17.92
C ILE A 569 0.61 18.41 -19.01
N SER A 570 0.13 17.29 -19.58
CA SER A 570 -0.92 17.28 -20.59
C SER A 570 -1.93 16.15 -20.32
N VAL A 571 -3.20 16.53 -20.22
CA VAL A 571 -4.33 15.58 -20.10
C VAL A 571 -5.37 15.97 -21.16
N PRO A 572 -5.33 15.38 -22.34
CA PRO A 572 -6.23 15.67 -23.45
C PRO A 572 -7.70 15.47 -23.12
N VAL A 573 -8.05 14.46 -22.35
CA VAL A 573 -9.43 14.13 -22.03
C VAL A 573 -9.57 13.73 -20.56
N ILE A 574 -10.45 14.44 -19.83
CA ILE A 574 -10.99 13.96 -18.56
C ILE A 574 -12.48 13.73 -18.78
N GLN A 575 -12.95 12.52 -18.54
CA GLN A 575 -14.34 12.13 -18.63
C GLN A 575 -14.92 11.87 -17.23
N ILE A 576 -16.06 12.47 -16.94
CA ILE A 576 -16.81 12.30 -15.69
C ILE A 576 -18.14 11.67 -16.04
N SER A 577 -18.56 10.67 -15.28
CA SER A 577 -19.82 9.98 -15.47
C SER A 577 -20.44 9.58 -14.13
N ASP A 578 -21.76 9.60 -14.07
CA ASP A 578 -22.61 9.13 -12.96
C ASP A 578 -22.14 9.63 -11.58
N SER A 579 -21.72 10.89 -11.51
CA SER A 579 -21.07 11.45 -10.32
C SER A 579 -22.02 12.35 -9.53
N GLU A 580 -21.75 12.54 -8.24
CA GLU A 580 -22.59 13.37 -7.37
C GLU A 580 -21.79 14.15 -6.34
N ILE A 581 -22.34 15.27 -5.91
CA ILE A 581 -21.88 16.08 -4.78
C ILE A 581 -23.01 16.22 -3.78
N ASP A 582 -22.85 15.71 -2.57
CA ASP A 582 -23.79 15.82 -1.45
C ASP A 582 -23.34 16.99 -0.57
N PHE A 583 -24.12 18.07 -0.62
CA PHE A 583 -23.91 19.27 0.18
C PHE A 583 -24.87 19.29 1.37
N MET A 584 -24.34 19.46 2.59
CA MET A 584 -25.13 19.61 3.81
C MET A 584 -24.61 20.77 4.65
N ASP A 585 -25.54 21.60 5.16
CA ASP A 585 -25.24 22.66 6.12
C ASP A 585 -26.06 22.46 7.40
N GLN A 586 -25.34 22.11 8.47
CA GLN A 586 -25.90 21.90 9.80
C GLN A 586 -25.74 23.13 10.70
N SER A 587 -25.06 24.18 10.25
CA SER A 587 -24.87 25.43 11.01
C SER A 587 -26.10 26.30 11.04
N LEU A 588 -27.11 25.93 10.23
CA LEU A 588 -28.39 26.58 10.17
C LEU A 588 -29.36 26.01 11.21
N PRO A 589 -30.27 26.80 11.78
CA PRO A 589 -31.30 26.31 12.72
C PRO A 589 -32.18 25.20 12.14
N ILE A 590 -32.39 25.21 10.82
CA ILE A 590 -32.97 24.12 10.05
C ILE A 590 -31.87 23.62 9.09
N GLN A 591 -31.55 22.36 9.18
CA GLN A 591 -30.50 21.78 8.35
C GLN A 591 -30.84 21.87 6.87
N PHE A 592 -29.86 22.24 6.06
CA PHE A 592 -29.98 22.26 4.61
C PHE A 592 -29.21 21.08 4.01
N ARG A 593 -29.80 20.39 3.06
CA ARG A 593 -29.13 19.38 2.25
C ARG A 593 -29.63 19.44 0.81
N THR A 594 -28.68 19.33 -0.12
CA THR A 594 -28.95 19.21 -1.55
C THR A 594 -27.92 18.28 -2.19
N VAL A 595 -28.31 17.58 -3.23
CA VAL A 595 -27.46 16.72 -4.02
C VAL A 595 -27.41 17.23 -5.45
N ILE A 596 -26.19 17.49 -5.94
CA ILE A 596 -25.97 17.74 -7.36
C ILE A 596 -25.50 16.39 -7.92
N GLY A 597 -26.41 15.68 -8.53
CA GLY A 597 -26.21 14.31 -9.04
C GLY A 597 -26.25 14.25 -10.56
N GLU A 598 -26.14 13.01 -11.07
CA GLU A 598 -26.10 12.76 -12.51
C GLU A 598 -25.04 13.60 -13.24
N LEU A 599 -23.93 13.89 -12.52
CA LEU A 599 -22.84 14.68 -13.10
C LEU A 599 -22.13 13.87 -14.17
N GLU A 600 -22.21 14.36 -15.39
CA GLU A 600 -21.56 13.79 -16.57
C GLU A 600 -20.94 14.89 -17.43
N GLY A 601 -19.81 14.60 -18.07
CA GLY A 601 -19.21 15.57 -18.97
C GLY A 601 -17.75 15.29 -19.25
N GLU A 602 -17.15 16.27 -19.90
CA GLU A 602 -15.76 16.18 -20.34
C GLU A 602 -15.01 17.48 -20.05
N ILE A 603 -13.72 17.33 -19.70
CA ILE A 603 -12.76 18.42 -19.69
C ILE A 603 -11.70 18.08 -20.71
N LEU A 604 -11.50 18.94 -21.69
CA LEU A 604 -10.63 18.68 -22.83
C LEU A 604 -9.40 19.57 -22.79
N ASN A 605 -8.21 18.96 -23.05
CA ASN A 605 -6.91 19.64 -23.20
C ASN A 605 -6.41 20.37 -21.96
N ILE A 606 -6.48 19.75 -20.77
CA ILE A 606 -5.77 20.28 -19.62
C ILE A 606 -4.26 20.22 -19.88
N SER A 607 -3.60 21.37 -19.69
CA SER A 607 -2.17 21.52 -19.95
C SER A 607 -1.56 22.52 -18.97
N SER A 608 -0.29 22.31 -18.62
CA SER A 608 0.51 23.31 -17.93
C SER A 608 1.01 24.43 -18.88
N ASP A 609 0.81 24.29 -20.19
CA ASP A 609 1.08 25.35 -21.16
C ASP A 609 0.00 26.43 -21.05
N SER A 610 0.36 27.61 -20.55
CA SER A 610 -0.54 28.73 -20.34
C SER A 610 -1.20 29.27 -21.61
N ALA A 611 -0.66 28.94 -22.78
CA ALA A 611 -1.27 29.33 -24.07
C ALA A 611 -2.48 28.46 -24.45
N ARG A 612 -2.75 27.37 -23.71
CA ARG A 612 -3.82 26.40 -24.02
C ARG A 612 -4.76 26.28 -22.83
N ALA A 613 -5.93 26.90 -22.95
CA ALA A 613 -6.99 26.68 -21.98
C ALA A 613 -7.76 25.39 -22.26
N ALA A 614 -8.03 24.61 -21.22
CA ALA A 614 -8.87 23.43 -21.29
C ALA A 614 -10.33 23.85 -21.49
N LYS A 615 -11.09 23.11 -22.30
CA LYS A 615 -12.54 23.29 -22.45
C LYS A 615 -13.25 22.44 -21.41
N VAL A 616 -14.14 23.05 -20.62
CA VAL A 616 -14.96 22.38 -19.60
C VAL A 616 -16.39 22.30 -20.08
N GLU A 617 -17.00 21.12 -20.03
CA GLU A 617 -18.43 20.89 -20.29
C GLU A 617 -18.94 19.77 -19.38
N ILE A 618 -19.61 20.14 -18.28
CA ILE A 618 -20.17 19.23 -17.29
C ILE A 618 -21.64 19.58 -17.11
N LYS A 619 -22.50 18.57 -17.07
CA LYS A 619 -23.93 18.66 -16.84
C LYS A 619 -24.33 17.76 -15.69
N GLY A 620 -25.50 18.08 -15.08
CA GLY A 620 -26.08 17.28 -14.02
C GLY A 620 -27.45 17.81 -13.63
N SER A 621 -27.93 17.40 -12.47
CA SER A 621 -29.17 17.85 -11.91
C SER A 621 -29.06 18.13 -10.41
N VAL A 622 -29.69 19.19 -9.94
CA VAL A 622 -29.89 19.44 -8.51
C VAL A 622 -31.10 18.65 -8.07
N ASP A 623 -30.92 17.80 -7.06
CA ASP A 623 -31.97 16.96 -6.48
C ASP A 623 -32.74 16.09 -7.51
N GLY A 624 -32.15 15.78 -8.66
CA GLY A 624 -32.67 14.92 -9.70
C GLY A 624 -33.70 15.58 -10.64
N TYR A 625 -33.91 16.91 -10.58
CA TYR A 625 -34.89 17.59 -11.42
C TYR A 625 -34.47 18.95 -11.98
N ALA A 626 -33.58 19.70 -11.31
CA ALA A 626 -33.19 21.02 -11.79
C ALA A 626 -31.85 20.91 -12.55
N PRO A 627 -31.80 21.11 -13.86
CA PRO A 627 -30.58 21.01 -14.63
C PRO A 627 -29.50 21.97 -14.13
N VAL A 628 -28.28 21.45 -14.08
CA VAL A 628 -27.06 22.22 -13.83
C VAL A 628 -26.08 22.01 -14.96
N ALA A 629 -25.38 23.07 -15.37
CA ALA A 629 -24.35 22.97 -16.38
C ALA A 629 -23.17 23.90 -16.03
N LEU A 630 -21.95 23.35 -16.13
CA LEU A 630 -20.71 24.07 -16.02
C LEU A 630 -19.99 24.00 -17.37
N THR A 631 -19.76 25.16 -17.97
CA THR A 631 -19.15 25.29 -19.29
C THR A 631 -18.13 26.42 -19.29
N GLY A 632 -17.11 26.34 -20.15
CA GLY A 632 -16.16 27.42 -20.32
C GLY A 632 -14.75 26.93 -20.61
N ASN A 633 -13.78 27.74 -20.23
CA ASN A 633 -12.37 27.45 -20.43
C ASN A 633 -11.60 27.62 -19.11
N ALA A 634 -10.60 26.79 -18.91
CA ALA A 634 -9.77 26.83 -17.71
C ALA A 634 -8.34 26.46 -18.02
N ALA A 635 -7.38 27.19 -17.46
CA ALA A 635 -5.97 26.84 -17.46
C ALA A 635 -5.48 26.70 -16.00
N PRO A 636 -5.97 25.69 -15.27
CA PRO A 636 -5.71 25.57 -13.82
C PRO A 636 -4.27 25.25 -13.46
N LEU A 637 -3.51 24.70 -14.41
CA LEU A 637 -2.09 24.36 -14.23
C LEU A 637 -1.15 25.45 -14.76
N ALA A 638 -1.70 26.53 -15.32
CA ALA A 638 -0.90 27.66 -15.75
C ALA A 638 -0.49 28.50 -14.55
N SER A 639 0.66 29.17 -14.64
CA SER A 639 1.09 30.14 -13.64
C SER A 639 1.28 31.51 -14.31
N PRO A 640 0.42 32.49 -13.99
CA PRO A 640 -0.76 32.45 -13.12
C PRO A 640 -1.95 31.64 -13.73
N ALA A 641 -2.83 31.13 -12.87
CA ALA A 641 -4.04 30.42 -13.30
C ALA A 641 -4.99 31.36 -14.07
N ASP A 642 -5.66 30.83 -15.09
CA ASP A 642 -6.67 31.53 -15.88
C ASP A 642 -7.93 30.67 -15.98
N LEU A 643 -9.09 31.25 -15.63
CA LEU A 643 -10.38 30.59 -15.68
C LEU A 643 -11.41 31.53 -16.29
N ASP A 644 -12.28 31.00 -17.14
CA ASP A 644 -13.44 31.67 -17.70
C ASP A 644 -14.60 30.66 -17.76
N LEU A 645 -15.37 30.58 -16.68
CA LEU A 645 -16.36 29.54 -16.45
C LEU A 645 -17.78 30.11 -16.31
N ASN A 646 -18.73 29.42 -16.92
CA ASN A 646 -20.16 29.68 -16.79
C ASN A 646 -20.82 28.50 -16.08
N LEU A 647 -21.47 28.77 -14.95
CA LEU A 647 -22.24 27.80 -14.19
C LEU A 647 -23.70 28.22 -14.23
N SER A 648 -24.59 27.35 -14.70
CA SER A 648 -26.03 27.59 -14.72
C SER A 648 -26.78 26.56 -13.89
N PHE A 649 -27.86 27.06 -13.25
CA PHE A 649 -28.86 26.26 -12.57
C PHE A 649 -30.21 26.70 -13.10
N ASP A 650 -31.02 25.78 -13.59
CA ASP A 650 -32.30 26.07 -14.16
C ASP A 650 -33.45 25.43 -13.37
N GLY A 651 -34.37 26.23 -12.86
CA GLY A 651 -35.60 25.77 -12.22
C GLY A 651 -35.41 25.17 -10.83
N VAL A 652 -34.41 25.62 -10.05
CA VAL A 652 -34.23 25.17 -8.67
C VAL A 652 -35.38 25.63 -7.80
N ASP A 653 -35.98 24.71 -7.04
CA ASP A 653 -37.09 25.03 -6.12
C ASP A 653 -36.55 25.83 -4.93
N MET A 654 -36.98 27.08 -4.85
CA MET A 654 -36.54 28.00 -3.79
C MET A 654 -37.10 27.65 -2.41
N ALA A 655 -38.19 26.90 -2.30
CA ALA A 655 -38.73 26.47 -1.00
C ALA A 655 -37.68 25.66 -0.22
N ARG A 656 -36.80 24.94 -0.91
CA ARG A 656 -35.68 24.21 -0.31
C ARG A 656 -34.60 25.13 0.29
N LEU A 657 -34.48 26.34 -0.21
CA LEU A 657 -33.54 27.34 0.29
C LEU A 657 -34.04 28.05 1.56
N SER A 658 -35.25 27.69 2.05
CA SER A 658 -35.86 28.27 3.26
C SER A 658 -34.95 28.23 4.49
N PRO A 659 -34.10 27.21 4.73
CA PRO A 659 -33.13 27.24 5.82
C PRO A 659 -32.19 28.46 5.76
N TYR A 660 -31.68 28.78 4.59
CA TYR A 660 -30.81 29.94 4.39
C TYR A 660 -31.60 31.27 4.47
N THR A 661 -32.73 31.37 3.77
CA THR A 661 -33.51 32.60 3.77
C THR A 661 -34.14 32.85 5.14
N GLY A 662 -34.57 31.81 5.86
CA GLY A 662 -35.03 31.93 7.23
C GLY A 662 -33.96 32.45 8.17
N THR A 663 -32.74 31.95 8.03
CA THR A 663 -31.60 32.34 8.87
C THR A 663 -31.15 33.77 8.56
N TYR A 664 -30.95 34.12 7.30
CA TYR A 664 -30.29 35.36 6.93
C TYR A 664 -31.25 36.45 6.47
N ALA A 665 -32.39 36.08 5.88
CA ALA A 665 -33.39 37.00 5.42
C ALA A 665 -34.60 37.10 6.37
N GLY A 666 -34.75 36.18 7.31
CA GLY A 666 -35.84 36.17 8.30
C GLY A 666 -37.17 35.69 7.74
N TYR A 667 -37.19 35.01 6.60
CA TYR A 667 -38.39 34.47 5.96
C TYR A 667 -38.12 33.09 5.36
N ALA A 668 -39.05 32.16 5.56
CA ALA A 668 -39.13 30.97 4.74
C ALA A 668 -39.61 31.33 3.31
N ILE A 669 -39.42 30.42 2.37
CA ILE A 669 -39.94 30.54 1.02
C ILE A 669 -41.03 29.49 0.85
N ASP A 670 -42.26 29.95 0.53
CA ASP A 670 -43.38 29.06 0.23
C ASP A 670 -43.23 28.43 -1.17
N ARG A 671 -42.79 29.20 -2.13
CA ARG A 671 -42.57 28.78 -3.51
C ARG A 671 -41.71 29.77 -4.27
N GLY A 672 -41.13 29.32 -5.36
CA GLY A 672 -40.36 30.10 -6.32
C GLY A 672 -39.43 29.18 -7.11
N LEU A 673 -39.16 29.54 -8.34
CA LEU A 673 -38.18 28.86 -9.19
C LEU A 673 -36.97 29.78 -9.38
N LEU A 674 -35.82 29.29 -9.07
CA LEU A 674 -34.55 29.99 -9.23
C LEU A 674 -33.86 29.49 -10.49
N ASN A 675 -33.52 30.43 -11.37
CA ASN A 675 -32.61 30.25 -12.48
C ASN A 675 -31.38 31.12 -12.17
N LEU A 676 -30.21 30.49 -12.09
CA LEU A 676 -28.96 31.14 -11.71
C LEU A 676 -27.95 30.97 -12.83
N LYS A 677 -27.37 32.04 -13.31
CA LYS A 677 -26.27 32.03 -14.26
C LYS A 677 -25.10 32.79 -13.64
N LEU A 678 -24.03 32.08 -13.44
CA LEU A 678 -22.79 32.58 -12.81
C LEU A 678 -21.70 32.54 -13.86
N HIS A 679 -21.10 33.66 -14.13
CA HIS A 679 -19.91 33.74 -14.97
C HIS A 679 -18.76 34.23 -14.11
N TYR A 680 -17.69 33.45 -14.06
CA TYR A 680 -16.50 33.78 -13.29
C TYR A 680 -15.27 33.75 -14.17
N ALA A 681 -14.54 34.86 -14.18
CA ALA A 681 -13.24 34.99 -14.80
C ALA A 681 -12.18 35.24 -13.72
N LEU A 682 -11.20 34.36 -13.65
CA LEU A 682 -10.00 34.50 -12.79
C LEU A 682 -8.79 34.80 -13.67
N LYS A 683 -8.07 35.86 -13.38
CA LYS A 683 -6.79 36.20 -14.02
C LYS A 683 -5.75 36.49 -12.95
N GLY A 684 -4.83 35.55 -12.77
CA GLY A 684 -3.94 35.60 -11.60
C GLY A 684 -4.77 35.49 -10.32
N ASP A 685 -4.58 36.40 -9.38
CA ASP A 685 -5.26 36.40 -8.08
C ASP A 685 -6.58 37.19 -8.07
N ARG A 686 -6.94 37.80 -9.21
CA ARG A 686 -8.13 38.64 -9.31
C ARG A 686 -9.30 37.89 -9.94
N LEU A 687 -10.34 37.66 -9.13
CA LEU A 687 -11.62 37.11 -9.55
C LEU A 687 -12.60 38.22 -9.94
N GLN A 688 -13.24 38.07 -11.09
CA GLN A 688 -14.40 38.85 -11.53
C GLN A 688 -15.57 37.90 -11.77
N GLY A 689 -16.74 38.23 -11.24
CA GLY A 689 -17.94 37.43 -11.39
C GLY A 689 -19.14 38.29 -11.80
N ASP A 690 -19.86 37.87 -12.80
CA ASP A 690 -21.14 38.41 -13.22
C ASP A 690 -22.23 37.35 -12.95
N ASN A 691 -23.08 37.62 -11.96
CA ASN A 691 -24.10 36.69 -11.54
C ASN A 691 -25.48 37.21 -11.94
N SER A 692 -26.21 36.45 -12.73
CA SER A 692 -27.61 36.69 -13.07
C SER A 692 -28.51 35.79 -12.25
N ILE A 693 -29.32 36.38 -11.40
CA ILE A 693 -30.29 35.71 -10.52
C ILE A 693 -31.67 36.02 -11.04
N ARG A 694 -32.34 35.01 -11.61
CA ARG A 694 -33.69 35.10 -12.08
C ARG A 694 -34.62 34.23 -11.24
N ILE A 695 -35.57 34.86 -10.56
CA ILE A 695 -36.53 34.15 -9.69
C ILE A 695 -37.94 34.34 -10.25
N GLU A 696 -38.62 33.23 -10.46
CA GLU A 696 -39.99 33.23 -10.98
C GLU A 696 -40.97 32.82 -9.89
N LYS A 697 -42.09 33.54 -9.81
CA LYS A 697 -43.21 33.24 -8.91
C LYS A 697 -42.79 33.09 -7.44
N LEU A 698 -41.82 33.88 -7.01
CA LEU A 698 -41.37 33.90 -5.63
C LEU A 698 -42.52 34.28 -4.68
N LYS A 699 -42.66 33.45 -3.66
CA LYS A 699 -43.58 33.75 -2.54
C LYS A 699 -42.84 33.46 -1.23
N LEU A 700 -42.67 34.48 -0.43
CA LEU A 700 -42.19 34.33 0.94
C LEU A 700 -43.25 33.61 1.78
N GLY A 701 -42.82 32.76 2.65
CA GLY A 701 -43.61 32.06 3.65
C GLY A 701 -43.60 32.77 5.00
N GLU A 702 -43.61 31.97 6.06
CA GLU A 702 -43.63 32.45 7.43
C GLU A 702 -42.31 33.18 7.80
N LYS A 703 -42.45 34.20 8.64
CA LYS A 703 -41.34 34.93 9.20
C LYS A 703 -40.58 34.03 10.21
N VAL A 704 -39.30 33.91 10.03
CA VAL A 704 -38.44 33.11 10.91
C VAL A 704 -37.63 34.06 11.80
N SER A 705 -37.73 33.86 13.10
CA SER A 705 -36.88 34.62 14.06
C SER A 705 -35.46 34.12 14.02
N SER A 706 -34.51 34.98 13.64
CA SER A 706 -33.10 34.66 13.60
C SER A 706 -32.26 35.87 14.01
N ASP A 707 -31.30 35.65 14.87
CA ASP A 707 -30.37 36.71 15.31
C ASP A 707 -29.45 37.18 14.17
N LYS A 708 -29.32 36.37 13.13
CA LYS A 708 -28.51 36.64 11.93
C LYS A 708 -29.32 37.33 10.82
N SER A 709 -30.66 37.46 10.99
CA SER A 709 -31.50 38.01 9.94
C SER A 709 -31.37 39.52 9.81
N VAL A 710 -31.39 39.99 8.56
CA VAL A 710 -31.46 41.42 8.28
C VAL A 710 -32.88 41.96 8.59
N ASN A 711 -32.97 43.02 9.37
CA ASN A 711 -34.26 43.63 9.69
C ASN A 711 -34.66 44.60 8.57
N LEU A 712 -35.04 44.03 7.43
CA LEU A 712 -35.48 44.77 6.23
C LEU A 712 -36.91 44.39 5.87
N PRO A 713 -37.75 45.30 5.37
CA PRO A 713 -39.05 44.98 4.80
C PRO A 713 -38.83 44.29 3.42
N LEU A 714 -38.41 43.03 3.45
CA LEU A 714 -38.05 42.27 2.25
C LEU A 714 -39.23 42.10 1.27
N GLU A 715 -40.45 42.01 1.79
CA GLU A 715 -41.67 41.94 0.98
C GLU A 715 -41.78 43.15 0.08
N LEU A 716 -41.49 44.32 0.61
CA LEU A 716 -41.52 45.54 -0.16
C LEU A 716 -40.42 45.63 -1.21
N ALA A 717 -39.23 45.18 -0.83
CA ALA A 717 -38.06 45.16 -1.72
C ALA A 717 -38.25 44.20 -2.89
N LEU A 718 -38.76 43.03 -2.59
CA LEU A 718 -39.07 42.01 -3.61
C LEU A 718 -40.20 42.51 -4.54
N ALA A 719 -41.12 43.18 -3.96
CA ALA A 719 -42.24 43.78 -4.67
C ALA A 719 -41.81 44.75 -5.78
N ILE A 720 -40.79 45.52 -5.52
CA ILE A 720 -40.20 46.48 -6.49
C ILE A 720 -39.37 45.77 -7.56
N LEU A 721 -38.74 44.68 -7.20
CA LEU A 721 -37.89 43.91 -8.11
C LEU A 721 -38.68 42.96 -9.02
N THR A 722 -39.96 42.69 -8.66
CA THR A 722 -40.79 41.77 -9.43
C THR A 722 -41.44 42.50 -10.59
N ASP A 723 -41.27 42.04 -11.81
CA ASP A 723 -41.86 42.58 -13.01
C ASP A 723 -43.35 42.21 -13.12
N SER A 724 -44.03 42.71 -14.16
CA SER A 724 -45.46 42.45 -14.46
C SER A 724 -45.77 40.96 -14.69
N ASN A 725 -44.75 40.11 -14.88
CA ASN A 725 -44.87 38.67 -15.08
C ASN A 725 -44.55 37.88 -13.80
N GLY A 726 -44.24 38.54 -12.70
CA GLY A 726 -43.84 37.89 -11.44
C GLY A 726 -42.40 37.37 -11.42
N VAL A 727 -41.56 38.01 -12.21
CA VAL A 727 -40.16 37.63 -12.35
C VAL A 727 -39.28 38.69 -11.68
N ILE A 728 -38.36 38.25 -10.88
CA ILE A 728 -37.22 39.02 -10.36
C ILE A 728 -36.00 38.69 -11.18
N ASP A 729 -35.37 39.65 -11.82
CA ASP A 729 -34.15 39.50 -12.58
C ASP A 729 -33.11 40.48 -12.07
N VAL A 730 -32.07 39.98 -11.47
CA VAL A 730 -31.05 40.80 -10.77
C VAL A 730 -29.65 40.39 -11.21
N GLN A 731 -28.85 41.40 -11.54
CA GLN A 731 -27.42 41.22 -11.81
C GLN A 731 -26.62 41.55 -10.54
N VAL A 732 -25.78 40.64 -10.13
CA VAL A 732 -24.96 40.75 -8.91
C VAL A 732 -23.49 40.62 -9.29
N PRO A 733 -22.80 41.70 -9.61
CA PRO A 733 -21.39 41.66 -9.88
C PRO A 733 -20.61 41.37 -8.60
N VAL A 734 -19.60 40.51 -8.69
CA VAL A 734 -18.70 40.16 -7.61
C VAL A 734 -17.27 40.38 -8.09
N SER A 735 -16.41 40.94 -7.25
CA SER A 735 -15.00 41.06 -7.54
C SER A 735 -14.17 40.97 -6.25
N GLY A 736 -13.01 40.39 -6.31
CA GLY A 736 -12.14 40.25 -5.16
C GLY A 736 -10.83 39.56 -5.49
N ASP A 737 -9.99 39.48 -4.49
CA ASP A 737 -8.73 38.77 -4.51
C ASP A 737 -8.93 37.43 -3.85
N VAL A 738 -8.61 36.32 -4.55
CA VAL A 738 -8.82 34.95 -4.04
C VAL A 738 -7.88 34.57 -2.92
N ASP A 739 -6.76 35.26 -2.79
CA ASP A 739 -5.80 35.07 -1.69
C ASP A 739 -6.25 35.72 -0.39
N ASN A 740 -7.32 36.52 -0.41
CA ASN A 740 -7.86 37.10 0.80
C ASN A 740 -8.74 36.06 1.55
N PRO A 741 -8.36 35.64 2.78
CA PRO A 741 -9.13 34.65 3.54
C PRO A 741 -10.57 35.08 3.90
N GLU A 742 -10.90 36.37 3.82
CA GLU A 742 -12.25 36.90 4.04
C GLU A 742 -13.14 36.76 2.79
N PHE A 743 -12.58 36.34 1.66
CA PHE A 743 -13.31 36.21 0.40
C PHE A 743 -14.07 34.88 0.34
N ALA A 744 -15.22 34.84 1.03
CA ALA A 744 -16.16 33.73 0.92
C ALA A 744 -17.21 34.04 -0.14
N LEU A 745 -17.17 33.42 -1.34
CA LEU A 745 -18.04 33.65 -2.47
C LEU A 745 -19.54 33.70 -2.10
N GLY A 746 -20.03 32.77 -1.30
CA GLY A 746 -21.44 32.74 -0.87
C GLY A 746 -21.84 33.96 -0.03
N GLY A 747 -20.97 34.40 0.88
CA GLY A 747 -21.22 35.57 1.74
C GLY A 747 -21.21 36.88 0.95
N VAL A 748 -20.31 37.00 -0.03
CA VAL A 748 -20.20 38.20 -0.89
C VAL A 748 -21.39 38.34 -1.82
N ILE A 749 -21.84 37.27 -2.46
CA ILE A 749 -23.03 37.24 -3.32
C ILE A 749 -24.27 37.60 -2.51
N PHE A 750 -24.44 37.00 -1.34
CA PHE A 750 -25.60 37.30 -0.48
C PHE A 750 -25.57 38.74 0.02
N LYS A 751 -24.43 39.27 0.43
CA LYS A 751 -24.27 40.67 0.88
C LYS A 751 -24.57 41.67 -0.25
N ALA A 752 -24.12 41.37 -1.46
CA ALA A 752 -24.43 42.19 -2.64
C ALA A 752 -25.92 42.15 -2.98
N PHE A 753 -26.56 40.97 -2.89
CA PHE A 753 -28.01 40.83 -3.07
C PHE A 753 -28.79 41.60 -2.02
N ILE A 754 -28.43 41.51 -0.73
CA ILE A 754 -29.04 42.29 0.35
C ILE A 754 -28.87 43.81 0.10
N ASN A 755 -27.73 44.27 -0.39
CA ASN A 755 -27.52 45.69 -0.72
C ASN A 755 -28.44 46.16 -1.83
N ILE A 756 -28.73 45.30 -2.82
CA ILE A 756 -29.70 45.61 -3.88
C ILE A 756 -31.10 45.71 -3.29
N LEU A 757 -31.49 44.75 -2.43
CA LEU A 757 -32.80 44.81 -1.73
C LEU A 757 -32.92 46.07 -0.87
N THR A 758 -31.87 46.46 -0.18
CA THR A 758 -31.84 47.64 0.67
C THR A 758 -32.03 48.95 -0.14
N LYS A 759 -31.45 49.01 -1.32
CA LYS A 759 -31.62 50.17 -2.24
C LYS A 759 -33.04 50.28 -2.80
N ALA A 760 -33.75 49.13 -2.92
CA ALA A 760 -35.15 49.14 -3.43
C ALA A 760 -36.15 49.65 -2.39
N ILE A 761 -35.81 49.64 -1.09
CA ILE A 761 -36.74 49.97 0.02
C ILE A 761 -37.05 51.48 0.19
N THR A 762 -36.43 52.38 -0.54
CA THR A 762 -36.59 53.83 -0.31
C THR A 762 -37.81 54.49 -0.98
N ALA A 763 -38.73 53.73 -1.61
CA ALA A 763 -39.94 54.31 -2.27
C ALA A 763 -41.24 53.90 -1.53
N PRO A 764 -42.10 54.86 -1.22
CA PRO A 764 -43.04 54.68 -0.11
C PRO A 764 -44.42 54.18 -0.51
N PHE A 765 -44.98 53.44 0.43
CA PHE A 765 -46.36 53.08 0.54
C PHE A 765 -47.36 54.30 0.45
N THR A 766 -46.83 55.52 0.64
CA THR A 766 -47.59 56.75 0.58
C THR A 766 -48.22 57.07 -0.83
N LEU A 767 -47.68 56.34 -1.84
CA LEU A 767 -48.16 56.56 -3.22
C LEU A 767 -49.55 55.97 -3.55
N LEU A 768 -49.96 54.88 -2.85
CA LEU A 768 -51.28 54.29 -3.14
C LEU A 768 -52.48 54.97 -2.45
N ALA A 769 -52.24 55.44 -1.22
CA ALA A 769 -53.24 56.20 -0.50
C ALA A 769 -53.61 57.50 -1.24
N GLY A 770 -52.66 58.11 -1.98
CA GLY A 770 -52.93 59.29 -2.80
C GLY A 770 -53.62 59.04 -4.12
N LEU A 771 -53.81 57.82 -4.57
CA LEU A 771 -54.40 57.49 -5.88
C LEU A 771 -55.95 57.38 -5.84
N VAL A 772 -56.57 57.25 -4.65
CA VAL A 772 -57.96 56.90 -4.49
C VAL A 772 -58.72 57.83 -3.55
N ASP A 773 -58.15 58.93 -3.09
CA ASP A 773 -58.79 59.92 -2.19
C ASP A 773 -59.57 59.32 -1.01
N SER A 774 -59.19 58.10 -0.58
CA SER A 774 -59.87 57.38 0.48
C SER A 774 -59.13 57.59 1.80
N GLN A 775 -59.92 57.91 2.85
CA GLN A 775 -59.46 57.98 4.22
C GLN A 775 -59.67 56.67 4.98
N GLU A 776 -60.13 55.62 4.31
CA GLU A 776 -60.35 54.33 4.91
C GLU A 776 -59.12 53.43 4.82
N ASP A 777 -58.92 52.57 5.86
CA ASP A 777 -57.91 51.52 5.82
C ASP A 777 -58.23 50.48 4.74
N LEU A 778 -57.55 50.51 3.62
CA LEU A 778 -57.70 49.55 2.50
C LEU A 778 -56.85 48.29 2.71
N GLN A 779 -56.08 48.22 3.78
CA GLN A 779 -55.21 47.12 4.04
C GLN A 779 -55.93 45.89 4.61
N THR A 780 -57.06 46.12 5.29
CA THR A 780 -57.78 45.07 6.00
C THR A 780 -59.28 44.95 5.58
N ILE A 781 -59.74 43.71 5.39
CA ILE A 781 -61.16 43.36 5.21
C ILE A 781 -61.59 42.50 6.41
N THR A 782 -62.54 43.01 7.19
CA THR A 782 -63.07 42.33 8.36
C THR A 782 -64.13 41.29 8.01
N PHE A 783 -64.10 40.17 8.75
CA PHE A 783 -65.12 39.11 8.68
C PHE A 783 -65.67 38.83 10.06
N ALA A 784 -66.90 38.43 10.16
CA ALA A 784 -67.47 37.95 11.39
C ALA A 784 -66.73 36.65 11.83
N SER A 785 -66.49 36.51 13.13
CA SER A 785 -65.75 35.28 13.70
C SER A 785 -66.44 34.01 13.19
N GLY A 786 -65.62 33.04 12.72
CA GLY A 786 -66.06 31.75 12.16
C GLY A 786 -66.86 31.89 10.83
N SER A 787 -66.85 33.02 10.20
CA SER A 787 -67.57 33.29 8.91
C SER A 787 -66.60 33.58 7.76
N THR A 788 -67.01 33.21 6.57
CA THR A 788 -66.28 33.48 5.31
C THR A 788 -67.10 34.44 4.39
N GLN A 789 -68.15 35.12 4.90
CA GLN A 789 -69.02 35.98 4.12
C GLN A 789 -68.57 37.47 4.18
N LEU A 790 -68.41 38.10 3.02
CA LEU A 790 -68.16 39.55 2.88
C LEU A 790 -69.36 40.37 3.19
N ASP A 791 -69.21 41.40 4.01
CA ASP A 791 -70.28 42.45 4.23
C ASP A 791 -70.22 43.55 3.17
N ALA A 792 -71.14 44.52 3.24
CA ALA A 792 -71.26 45.61 2.26
C ALA A 792 -70.01 46.53 2.29
N THR A 793 -69.48 46.82 3.46
CA THR A 793 -68.26 47.67 3.65
C THR A 793 -67.04 47.05 3.05
N GLY A 794 -66.83 45.71 3.29
CA GLY A 794 -65.76 45.00 2.68
C GLY A 794 -65.74 44.97 1.17
N ARG A 795 -67.00 44.93 0.53
CA ARG A 795 -67.09 44.98 -0.92
C ARG A 795 -66.68 46.34 -1.47
N GLU A 796 -67.07 47.43 -0.83
CA GLU A 796 -66.77 48.81 -1.23
C GLU A 796 -65.27 49.09 -1.20
N LYS A 797 -64.56 48.63 -0.09
CA LYS A 797 -63.14 48.74 0.04
C LYS A 797 -62.40 47.99 -1.08
N LEU A 798 -62.81 46.75 -1.41
CA LEU A 798 -62.27 45.99 -2.48
C LEU A 798 -62.42 46.64 -3.87
N THR A 799 -63.53 47.29 -4.14
CA THR A 799 -63.70 47.99 -5.38
C THR A 799 -62.81 49.22 -5.52
N GLN A 800 -62.62 49.99 -4.43
CA GLN A 800 -61.65 51.09 -4.37
C GLN A 800 -60.21 50.62 -4.58
N LEU A 801 -59.81 49.53 -3.91
CA LEU A 801 -58.54 48.99 -4.06
C LEU A 801 -58.25 48.46 -5.48
N SER A 802 -59.23 47.82 -6.13
CA SER A 802 -59.06 47.38 -7.52
C SER A 802 -58.82 48.56 -8.46
N THR A 803 -59.52 49.66 -8.29
CA THR A 803 -59.30 50.86 -9.08
C THR A 803 -57.93 51.48 -8.89
N ALA A 804 -57.38 51.40 -7.67
CA ALA A 804 -56.02 51.81 -7.38
C ALA A 804 -54.94 50.89 -8.02
N LEU A 805 -55.19 49.58 -8.03
CA LEU A 805 -54.33 48.60 -8.62
C LEU A 805 -54.32 48.64 -10.17
N GLU A 806 -55.41 49.04 -10.83
CA GLU A 806 -55.40 49.23 -12.26
C GLU A 806 -54.42 50.31 -12.72
N GLN A 807 -54.20 51.33 -11.88
CA GLN A 807 -53.21 52.39 -12.16
C GLN A 807 -51.76 51.95 -11.93
N ARG A 808 -51.50 50.75 -11.29
CA ARG A 808 -50.19 50.15 -11.02
C ARG A 808 -50.25 48.70 -11.38
N PRO A 809 -50.11 48.30 -12.63
CA PRO A 809 -50.25 46.91 -13.09
C PRO A 809 -49.12 45.97 -12.53
N GLN A 810 -48.08 46.54 -11.97
CA GLN A 810 -46.98 45.80 -11.38
C GLN A 810 -47.20 45.34 -9.92
N LEU A 811 -48.27 45.87 -9.24
CA LEU A 811 -48.59 45.55 -7.87
C LEU A 811 -49.63 44.43 -7.80
N SER A 812 -49.31 43.42 -6.96
CA SER A 812 -50.23 42.34 -6.67
C SER A 812 -50.64 42.37 -5.20
N LEU A 813 -51.81 41.83 -4.91
CA LEU A 813 -52.33 41.68 -3.54
C LEU A 813 -52.02 40.32 -3.02
N ILE A 814 -51.47 40.24 -1.85
CA ILE A 814 -51.43 39.00 -1.04
C ILE A 814 -52.64 39.05 -0.09
N LEU A 815 -53.51 38.10 -0.22
CA LEU A 815 -54.69 37.95 0.59
C LEU A 815 -54.42 36.95 1.70
N THR A 816 -54.04 37.41 2.87
CA THR A 816 -53.77 36.53 4.02
C THR A 816 -54.99 36.48 4.91
N GLY A 817 -55.54 35.28 5.04
CA GLY A 817 -56.62 35.07 6.01
C GLY A 817 -56.04 35.16 7.44
N ARG A 818 -56.62 36.11 8.18
CA ARG A 818 -56.30 36.35 9.59
C ARG A 818 -57.42 35.76 10.46
N LEU A 819 -57.04 35.29 11.62
CA LEU A 819 -57.90 34.68 12.61
C LEU A 819 -57.76 35.40 13.95
N ASN A 820 -58.91 35.78 14.54
CA ASN A 820 -58.88 35.86 15.99
C ASN A 820 -59.04 34.46 16.53
N LEU A 821 -57.92 33.84 16.88
CA LEU A 821 -57.87 32.41 17.24
C LEU A 821 -58.85 32.05 18.31
N ALA A 822 -59.00 32.89 19.35
CA ALA A 822 -59.94 32.63 20.42
C ALA A 822 -61.44 32.79 19.92
N ALA A 823 -61.70 33.86 19.24
CA ALA A 823 -63.08 34.13 18.79
C ALA A 823 -63.49 33.24 17.60
N ASP A 824 -62.57 32.97 16.66
CA ASP A 824 -62.85 32.11 15.52
C ASP A 824 -62.95 30.64 15.98
N ARG A 825 -62.06 30.17 16.84
CA ARG A 825 -62.11 28.81 17.41
C ARG A 825 -63.37 28.61 18.23
N GLU A 826 -63.70 29.57 19.12
CA GLU A 826 -64.94 29.53 19.88
C GLU A 826 -66.19 29.50 18.97
N ARG A 827 -66.20 30.32 17.91
CA ARG A 827 -67.29 30.35 16.95
C ARG A 827 -67.42 29.06 16.15
N MET A 828 -66.26 28.50 15.74
CA MET A 828 -66.26 27.21 15.05
C MET A 828 -66.71 26.08 15.96
N GLN A 829 -66.29 26.08 17.20
CA GLN A 829 -66.77 25.13 18.24
C GLN A 829 -68.29 25.25 18.39
N LYS A 830 -68.82 26.48 18.49
CA LYS A 830 -70.26 26.75 18.53
C LYS A 830 -70.98 26.27 17.26
N ASN A 831 -70.38 26.50 16.09
CA ASN A 831 -70.95 26.02 14.83
C ASN A 831 -70.87 24.47 14.77
N ALA A 832 -69.82 23.83 15.25
CA ALA A 832 -69.71 22.39 15.32
C ALA A 832 -70.78 21.78 16.23
N VAL A 833 -71.04 22.41 17.38
CA VAL A 833 -72.13 21.99 18.29
C VAL A 833 -73.50 22.22 17.58
N LYS A 834 -73.70 23.35 16.87
CA LYS A 834 -74.88 23.58 16.11
C LYS A 834 -75.13 22.51 15.04
N VAL A 835 -74.08 22.13 14.26
CA VAL A 835 -74.20 21.06 13.26
C VAL A 835 -74.49 19.70 13.93
N GLN A 836 -73.95 19.43 15.07
CA GLN A 836 -74.27 18.21 15.85
C GLN A 836 -75.74 18.24 16.37
N LEU A 837 -76.28 19.43 16.74
CA LEU A 837 -77.67 19.54 17.20
C LEU A 837 -78.60 19.37 16.04
N LEU A 838 -78.30 19.97 14.88
CA LEU A 838 -79.07 19.74 13.64
C LEU A 838 -79.09 18.26 13.26
N ALA A 839 -77.98 17.59 13.33
CA ALA A 839 -77.89 16.18 13.05
C ALA A 839 -78.66 15.30 14.06
N ALA A 840 -78.82 15.79 15.27
CA ALA A 840 -79.71 15.20 16.28
C ALA A 840 -81.19 15.41 16.11
N GLY A 841 -81.61 16.20 15.06
CA GLY A 841 -82.97 16.39 14.70
C GLY A 841 -83.62 17.68 15.14
N LEU A 842 -82.91 18.61 15.80
CA LEU A 842 -83.41 19.94 16.11
C LEU A 842 -83.44 20.82 14.88
N SER A 843 -84.48 21.64 14.75
CA SER A 843 -84.56 22.66 13.71
C SER A 843 -83.67 23.88 14.02
N ALA A 844 -83.36 24.67 13.00
CA ALA A 844 -82.53 25.86 13.18
C ALA A 844 -83.26 26.94 14.07
N GLU A 845 -84.59 26.92 14.11
CA GLU A 845 -85.38 27.77 14.94
C GLU A 845 -85.32 27.37 16.41
N GLU A 846 -85.42 26.08 16.73
CA GLU A 846 -85.29 25.52 18.11
C GLU A 846 -83.93 25.78 18.70
N ILE A 847 -82.88 25.59 17.90
CA ILE A 847 -81.56 25.92 18.30
C ILE A 847 -81.31 27.38 18.62
N THR A 848 -81.98 28.27 17.85
CA THR A 848 -81.86 29.71 18.06
C THR A 848 -82.74 30.21 19.24
N ALA A 849 -83.87 29.58 19.48
CA ALA A 849 -84.82 29.90 20.55
C ALA A 849 -84.29 29.43 21.93
N LYS A 850 -83.41 28.45 21.94
CA LYS A 850 -82.83 27.84 23.15
C LYS A 850 -83.87 27.39 24.18
N GLY A 851 -84.95 26.78 23.63
CA GLY A 851 -85.96 26.16 24.47
C GLY A 851 -85.64 24.85 25.13
N LEU A 852 -86.69 24.17 25.69
CA LEU A 852 -86.56 22.95 26.41
C LEU A 852 -85.84 21.82 25.65
N ASP A 853 -86.22 21.66 24.36
CA ASP A 853 -85.56 20.62 23.52
C ASP A 853 -84.06 20.87 23.28
N TRP A 854 -83.64 22.15 23.19
CA TRP A 854 -82.26 22.54 23.13
C TRP A 854 -81.56 22.27 24.46
N GLU A 855 -82.22 22.61 25.61
CA GLU A 855 -81.68 22.33 26.96
C GLU A 855 -81.44 20.81 27.19
N GLU A 856 -82.46 20.02 26.75
CA GLU A 856 -82.31 18.54 26.87
C GLU A 856 -81.22 17.97 26.04
N ALA A 857 -81.08 18.41 24.78
CA ALA A 857 -80.03 17.98 23.88
C ALA A 857 -78.62 18.35 24.37
N ILE A 858 -78.42 19.55 24.93
CA ILE A 858 -77.21 20.02 25.55
C ILE A 858 -76.86 19.24 26.78
N SER A 859 -77.87 19.05 27.70
CA SER A 859 -77.63 18.27 28.91
C SER A 859 -77.28 16.82 28.61
N SER A 860 -77.82 16.20 27.59
CA SER A 860 -77.47 14.87 27.13
C SER A 860 -76.01 14.77 26.71
N ARG A 861 -75.52 15.76 25.93
CA ARG A 861 -74.12 15.83 25.48
C ARG A 861 -73.16 16.10 26.64
N PHE A 862 -73.47 17.02 27.50
CA PHE A 862 -72.69 17.32 28.68
C PHE A 862 -72.51 16.08 29.57
N LYS A 863 -73.55 15.29 29.80
CA LYS A 863 -73.52 14.01 30.50
C LYS A 863 -72.60 12.97 29.85
N ALA A 864 -72.51 12.99 28.51
CA ALA A 864 -71.64 12.10 27.76
C ALA A 864 -70.16 12.51 27.90
N LEU A 865 -69.84 13.75 28.25
CA LEU A 865 -68.50 14.27 28.45
C LEU A 865 -68.03 14.14 29.90
N ALA A 866 -68.97 14.13 30.91
CA ALA A 866 -68.62 14.08 32.32
C ALA A 866 -68.30 12.67 32.78
N THR A 867 -67.03 12.31 32.81
CA THR A 867 -66.50 11.11 33.46
C THR A 867 -66.07 11.42 34.91
N GLY A 868 -66.95 11.69 35.82
CA GLY A 868 -66.63 11.88 37.23
C GLY A 868 -67.80 12.41 38.08
N ASN A 869 -67.99 11.85 39.23
CA ASN A 869 -68.84 12.30 40.30
C ASN A 869 -68.32 13.63 40.84
N THR A 870 -68.99 14.78 40.58
CA THR A 870 -68.71 16.03 41.26
C THR A 870 -69.90 16.40 42.08
N ASP A 871 -69.69 16.52 43.48
CA ASP A 871 -70.61 17.01 44.45
C ASP A 871 -70.86 18.54 44.39
N GLU A 872 -70.69 19.15 43.24
CA GLU A 872 -70.95 20.58 43.02
C GLU A 872 -72.35 20.77 42.36
N ALA A 873 -72.98 21.92 42.61
CA ALA A 873 -74.28 22.26 42.10
C ALA A 873 -74.30 22.11 40.57
N ALA A 874 -75.27 21.39 39.95
CA ALA A 874 -75.36 21.08 38.55
C ALA A 874 -75.30 22.38 37.75
N PRO A 875 -74.36 22.53 36.80
CA PRO A 875 -74.21 23.76 36.00
C PRO A 875 -75.49 24.06 35.20
N THR A 876 -75.81 25.33 35.03
CA THR A 876 -76.94 25.73 34.26
C THR A 876 -76.83 25.28 32.78
N ALA A 877 -77.96 25.16 32.06
CA ALA A 877 -77.98 24.79 30.63
C ALA A 877 -76.98 25.61 29.80
N ARG A 878 -76.80 26.88 30.15
CA ARG A 878 -75.81 27.76 29.49
C ARG A 878 -74.40 27.41 29.82
N GLU A 879 -74.09 27.08 31.08
CA GLU A 879 -72.74 26.63 31.49
C GLU A 879 -72.42 25.25 30.87
N GLN A 880 -73.39 24.33 30.85
CA GLN A 880 -73.27 23.04 30.18
C GLN A 880 -72.94 23.24 28.69
N TYR A 881 -73.64 24.15 28.00
CA TYR A 881 -73.35 24.48 26.63
C TYR A 881 -71.95 24.99 26.42
N LEU A 882 -71.45 25.85 27.29
CA LEU A 882 -70.08 26.36 27.18
C LEU A 882 -69.09 25.28 27.33
N LEU A 883 -69.24 24.34 28.28
CA LEU A 883 -68.38 23.19 28.47
C LEU A 883 -68.40 22.21 27.29
N VAL A 884 -69.59 21.99 26.73
CA VAL A 884 -69.74 21.20 25.49
C VAL A 884 -69.01 21.88 24.31
N VAL A 885 -69.09 23.17 24.18
CA VAL A 885 -68.40 23.97 23.16
C VAL A 885 -66.89 23.85 23.35
N GLU A 886 -66.41 24.00 24.58
CA GLU A 886 -64.99 23.93 24.92
C GLU A 886 -64.39 22.53 24.71
N SER A 887 -65.22 21.47 24.92
CA SER A 887 -64.82 20.09 24.66
C SER A 887 -64.56 19.73 23.20
N ILE A 888 -65.03 20.56 22.26
CA ILE A 888 -64.83 20.36 20.84
C ILE A 888 -63.44 20.80 20.49
N ASP A 889 -62.60 19.81 20.16
CA ASP A 889 -61.31 20.11 19.58
C ASP A 889 -61.48 20.60 18.13
N ILE A 890 -61.00 21.81 17.89
CA ILE A 890 -60.89 22.35 16.53
C ILE A 890 -59.41 22.28 16.15
N PRO A 891 -59.05 21.29 15.30
CA PRO A 891 -57.67 21.18 14.87
C PRO A 891 -57.19 22.44 14.17
N ASP A 892 -55.94 22.79 14.36
CA ASP A 892 -55.34 23.98 13.74
C ASP A 892 -55.44 23.98 12.21
N ILE A 893 -55.54 22.80 11.59
CA ILE A 893 -55.79 22.66 10.15
C ILE A 893 -57.15 23.31 9.75
N GLN A 894 -58.21 23.15 10.56
CA GLN A 894 -59.54 23.73 10.25
C GLN A 894 -59.53 25.23 10.45
N LEU A 895 -58.79 25.75 11.40
CA LEU A 895 -58.61 27.20 11.55
C LEU A 895 -57.86 27.79 10.36
N ARG A 896 -56.83 27.07 9.89
CA ARG A 896 -56.10 27.45 8.66
C ARG A 896 -57.03 27.43 7.44
N GLU A 897 -57.87 26.43 7.33
CA GLU A 897 -58.88 26.36 6.25
C GLU A 897 -59.85 27.53 6.31
N LEU A 898 -60.37 27.95 7.50
CA LEU A 898 -61.19 29.10 7.66
C LEU A 898 -60.49 30.38 7.17
N ALA A 899 -59.27 30.58 7.56
CA ALA A 899 -58.48 31.73 7.14
C ALA A 899 -58.21 31.70 5.62
N GLN A 900 -57.87 30.53 5.06
CA GLN A 900 -57.67 30.36 3.63
C GLN A 900 -58.98 30.64 2.84
N GLU A 901 -60.13 30.16 3.32
CA GLU A 901 -61.40 30.36 2.65
C GLU A 901 -61.87 31.83 2.71
N ARG A 902 -61.53 32.57 3.80
CA ARG A 902 -61.73 34.05 3.82
C ARG A 902 -60.97 34.75 2.72
N ALA A 903 -59.65 34.41 2.64
CA ALA A 903 -58.73 34.91 1.61
C ALA A 903 -59.24 34.54 0.20
N ALA A 904 -59.71 33.31 0.03
CA ALA A 904 -60.28 32.82 -1.21
C ALA A 904 -61.60 33.60 -1.57
N THR A 905 -62.35 33.94 -0.57
CA THR A 905 -63.56 34.72 -0.77
C THR A 905 -63.28 36.16 -1.25
N VAL A 906 -62.33 36.84 -0.63
CA VAL A 906 -61.83 38.15 -1.09
C VAL A 906 -61.25 38.03 -2.50
N LYS A 907 -60.48 36.99 -2.76
CA LYS A 907 -59.95 36.73 -4.11
C LYS A 907 -61.02 36.55 -5.13
N ARG A 908 -62.05 35.75 -4.85
CA ARG A 908 -63.22 35.59 -5.77
C ARG A 908 -63.93 36.89 -6.07
N TYR A 909 -64.05 37.74 -5.09
CA TYR A 909 -64.64 39.02 -5.28
C TYR A 909 -63.85 39.94 -6.21
N LEU A 910 -62.56 40.06 -5.91
CA LEU A 910 -61.61 40.84 -6.71
C LEU A 910 -61.52 40.37 -8.15
N LEU A 911 -61.59 39.08 -8.41
CA LEU A 911 -61.53 38.52 -9.75
C LEU A 911 -62.85 38.67 -10.53
N ASN A 912 -63.96 38.36 -9.88
CA ASN A 912 -65.23 38.20 -10.57
C ASN A 912 -66.07 39.53 -10.63
N GLU A 913 -65.98 40.36 -9.60
CA GLU A 913 -66.76 41.56 -9.45
C GLU A 913 -65.94 42.85 -9.70
N ALA A 914 -64.66 42.82 -9.26
CA ALA A 914 -63.76 43.94 -9.40
C ALA A 914 -62.81 43.86 -10.60
N ALA A 915 -62.98 42.81 -11.43
CA ALA A 915 -62.23 42.57 -12.68
C ALA A 915 -60.66 42.56 -12.53
N LEU A 916 -60.20 42.33 -11.35
CA LEU A 916 -58.74 42.22 -11.13
C LEU A 916 -58.18 40.92 -11.78
N ALA A 917 -57.04 41.02 -12.46
CA ALA A 917 -56.40 39.84 -13.08
C ALA A 917 -56.08 38.81 -12.04
N PRO A 918 -56.25 37.49 -12.31
CA PRO A 918 -56.10 36.41 -11.36
C PRO A 918 -54.69 36.35 -10.67
N GLU A 919 -53.65 36.76 -11.37
CA GLU A 919 -52.27 36.84 -10.92
C GLU A 919 -51.98 37.94 -9.90
N ARG A 920 -52.87 38.93 -9.84
CA ARG A 920 -52.73 40.10 -8.94
C ARG A 920 -53.43 39.92 -7.59
N ALA A 921 -54.05 38.80 -7.32
CA ALA A 921 -54.57 38.41 -6.02
C ALA A 921 -54.15 36.96 -5.67
N VAL A 922 -53.19 36.80 -4.85
CA VAL A 922 -52.70 35.50 -4.41
C VAL A 922 -53.18 35.20 -3.00
N VAL A 923 -53.75 34.04 -2.77
CA VAL A 923 -54.13 33.59 -1.41
C VAL A 923 -52.86 33.13 -0.68
N GLY A 924 -52.56 33.82 0.40
CA GLY A 924 -51.43 33.52 1.27
C GLY A 924 -51.71 32.36 2.21
N LYS A 925 -50.63 31.79 2.78
CA LYS A 925 -50.72 30.76 3.79
C LYS A 925 -51.16 31.35 5.13
N ALA A 926 -52.22 30.80 5.70
CA ALA A 926 -52.71 31.23 7.02
C ALA A 926 -51.74 30.77 8.11
N ASN A 927 -51.31 31.68 8.96
CA ASN A 927 -50.50 31.39 10.15
C ASN A 927 -51.33 31.43 11.42
N LEU A 928 -51.21 30.42 12.27
CA LEU A 928 -51.91 30.34 13.56
C LEU A 928 -51.09 30.90 14.74
N GLU A 929 -49.79 31.17 14.53
CA GLU A 929 -48.89 31.58 15.59
C GLU A 929 -48.71 33.09 15.73
N ASP A 930 -49.54 33.91 15.02
CA ASP A 930 -49.41 35.35 15.06
C ASP A 930 -49.91 35.91 16.40
N GLU A 931 -49.12 36.70 17.09
CA GLU A 931 -49.46 37.26 18.41
C GLU A 931 -50.63 38.27 18.35
N ASP A 932 -50.93 38.81 17.17
CA ASP A 932 -52.02 39.76 16.97
C ASP A 932 -53.32 39.05 16.62
N ASN A 933 -53.87 38.36 17.60
CA ASN A 933 -55.11 37.59 17.51
C ASN A 933 -56.40 38.47 17.60
N SER A 934 -56.31 39.77 17.38
CA SER A 934 -57.43 40.69 17.55
C SER A 934 -58.27 40.81 16.31
N PHE A 935 -57.88 40.31 15.18
CA PHE A 935 -58.50 40.53 13.88
C PHE A 935 -58.99 39.24 13.21
N SER A 936 -60.33 39.17 12.90
CA SER A 936 -60.89 38.12 12.06
C SER A 936 -61.10 38.68 10.66
N GLY A 937 -60.39 38.29 9.66
CA GLY A 937 -60.53 38.88 8.32
C GLY A 937 -59.45 38.41 7.32
N VAL A 938 -59.26 39.29 6.36
CA VAL A 938 -58.17 39.17 5.37
C VAL A 938 -57.33 40.44 5.44
N GLU A 939 -56.09 40.28 5.73
CA GLU A 939 -55.10 41.32 5.60
C GLU A 939 -54.53 41.29 4.18
N MET A 940 -54.55 42.47 3.56
CA MET A 940 -54.04 42.61 2.21
C MET A 940 -52.64 43.20 2.28
N GLY A 941 -51.67 42.38 1.84
CA GLY A 941 -50.34 42.83 1.56
C GLY A 941 -50.25 43.35 0.13
N ILE A 942 -49.41 44.30 -0.10
CA ILE A 942 -49.12 44.78 -1.46
C ILE A 942 -47.83 44.15 -1.86
N GLU A 943 -47.87 43.33 -2.89
CA GLU A 943 -46.71 42.93 -3.67
C GLU A 943 -46.73 43.67 -4.99
N SER A 944 -45.61 44.18 -5.47
CA SER A 944 -45.49 44.84 -6.77
C SER A 944 -44.96 43.93 -7.81
#